data_04a693fc533a97868ef77379a8332278
#
_entry.id   04a693fc533a97868ef77379a8332278
#
_cell.length_a   1.000
_cell.length_b   1.000
_cell.length_c   1.000
_cell.angle_alpha   90.00
_cell.angle_beta   90.00
_cell.angle_gamma   90.00
#
_symmetry.space_group_name_H-M   'P 1'
#
loop_
_entity.id
_entity.type
_entity.pdbx_description
1 polymer ?
#
loop_
_entity_poly.entity_id
_entity_poly.type
_entity_poly.pdbx_seq_one_letter_code
_entity_poly.pdbx_strand_id
1 'polypeptide(L)'
;MNLHIARLAKTCGSRSAGENRADLKGHDRGTHPVGGSRAADATEKMRSLAPEGNASICPRPARTALSLCAAFLIFLLATPASSQPTPAPPADQTPQPHGQVIFSRSTDETGQTTTTAGPAAPQPGGQAVSAPIATDDERQSLTFTAFDMDVHLRPTAQQIAVRALLNVRNDGHSPLAHIPLQISSSLDWETIRVAGHDVAFTVATLNSDVDHTGQLHEAAVALAAPIAPGATLQLDVTYSGTIPLSAQRLITIGTPTDAALHTDWDSIAIDFTGLRGFGNVAWYPVSSVPVILGDGARVFDEMGEHKLRMAAARFRLTLTDEFPHGQAPTIALINGHPVPLSLTEPPTAGAEVAGIATASLDSAFLGFEAPSLFLAVRTAHQATNTTLYTIPEDDSVVEGWSSAAAFVTPFLQGWLGQVPRSQLTILDLPDSEDASFETGPLLVTPVRQATQDELDDVFAHALAHAWMSSPRAWLSEGVAHFMGTLWLEKQQGRNKALESLESSRTALALAEPASPGEGPGQPLAQAISPVYYRTKATYVFWMLRDLAGDAALSAAFRAYSPTEDAARGLGSNAHTDYFEKLIEQAAANSGESSSLGPSPEPRRDLSWFFSDWVNADKGLPDIAIDSVFPSHTEGDNWLVAVNLSNSGYAAAEIPVTISNPQTSVTQRVIVPARGKVTQRILMRGRPTQVQANDGTVPETEASIHVRTLDDAGGDSSPSPPPTVRQ
;
A
#
# COMPACT_ATOMS: atom_id res chain seq x y z
N MET A 1 -1.26 2.22 6.92
CA MET A 1 -1.45 1.72 5.56
C MET A 1 -0.93 0.29 5.35
N ASN A 2 -0.28 -0.31 6.31
CA ASN A 2 0.39 -1.62 6.22
C ASN A 2 -0.23 -2.76 7.06
N LEU A 3 -1.50 -2.70 7.40
CA LEU A 3 -2.18 -3.71 8.24
C LEU A 3 -2.32 -5.11 7.60
N HIS A 4 -1.81 -5.37 6.39
CA HIS A 4 -2.08 -6.62 5.66
C HIS A 4 -0.88 -7.53 5.41
N ILE A 5 0.36 -7.08 5.53
CA ILE A 5 1.52 -7.97 5.32
C ILE A 5 1.65 -9.00 6.45
N ALA A 6 1.30 -8.65 7.68
CA ALA A 6 1.31 -9.56 8.82
C ALA A 6 0.19 -10.64 8.79
N ARG A 7 -0.88 -10.47 8.01
CA ARG A 7 -1.97 -11.47 7.91
C ARG A 7 -1.78 -12.53 6.84
N LEU A 8 -1.01 -12.27 5.79
CA LEU A 8 -0.73 -13.28 4.75
C LEU A 8 0.20 -14.39 5.22
N ALA A 9 1.04 -14.15 6.23
CA ALA A 9 1.92 -15.17 6.81
C ALA A 9 1.21 -16.18 7.72
N LYS A 10 -0.03 -15.94 8.16
CA LYS A 10 -0.78 -16.84 9.05
C LYS A 10 -1.73 -17.83 8.36
N THR A 11 -1.96 -17.75 7.05
CA THR A 11 -2.93 -18.62 6.36
C THR A 11 -2.34 -19.77 5.54
N CYS A 12 -1.01 -19.93 5.47
CA CYS A 12 -0.36 -21.01 4.72
C CYS A 12 0.33 -22.10 5.59
N GLY A 13 -0.06 -22.26 6.82
CA GLY A 13 0.47 -23.29 7.71
C GLY A 13 -0.55 -24.35 8.08
N SER A 14 -0.89 -25.28 7.22
CA SER A 14 -1.24 -26.67 7.53
C SER A 14 -1.83 -27.40 6.33
N ARG A 15 -1.05 -28.24 5.67
CA ARG A 15 -1.49 -29.57 5.21
C ARG A 15 -0.31 -30.48 4.93
N SER A 16 -0.37 -31.59 5.63
CA SER A 16 0.55 -32.70 5.80
C SER A 16 0.82 -33.53 4.54
N ALA A 17 2.05 -33.99 4.50
CA ALA A 17 2.61 -35.26 4.02
C ALA A 17 1.66 -36.33 3.44
N GLY A 18 2.03 -36.83 2.28
CA GLY A 18 1.60 -38.11 1.74
C GLY A 18 2.70 -38.64 0.83
N GLU A 19 3.39 -39.67 1.33
CA GLU A 19 4.38 -40.52 0.63
C GLU A 19 3.82 -41.06 -0.68
N ASN A 20 4.66 -41.13 -1.72
CA ASN A 20 4.81 -42.36 -2.49
C ASN A 20 6.12 -42.39 -3.28
N ARG A 21 6.91 -43.43 -2.94
CA ARG A 21 8.06 -43.96 -3.67
C ARG A 21 7.61 -44.65 -4.98
N ALA A 22 8.35 -44.46 -6.03
CA ALA A 22 8.57 -45.52 -7.02
C ALA A 22 9.89 -45.31 -7.77
N ASP A 23 10.75 -46.31 -7.66
CA ASP A 23 11.98 -46.59 -8.40
C ASP A 23 11.79 -46.60 -9.90
N LEU A 24 12.85 -46.24 -10.65
CA LEU A 24 13.36 -47.06 -11.77
C LEU A 24 14.71 -46.54 -12.34
N LYS A 25 15.72 -47.36 -12.16
CA LYS A 25 16.98 -47.67 -12.90
C LYS A 25 17.12 -47.08 -14.33
N GLY A 26 18.30 -46.41 -14.67
CA GLY A 26 19.49 -47.09 -15.11
C GLY A 26 19.87 -46.80 -16.55
N HIS A 27 21.11 -46.49 -16.82
CA HIS A 27 22.07 -46.76 -17.92
C HIS A 27 22.83 -45.47 -18.34
N ASP A 28 24.06 -45.33 -18.03
CA ASP A 28 25.40 -45.88 -18.40
C ASP A 28 25.96 -45.38 -19.75
N ARG A 29 27.28 -45.02 -19.67
CA ARG A 29 28.33 -44.76 -20.69
C ARG A 29 28.53 -43.27 -21.04
N GLY A 30 29.67 -42.68 -20.78
CA GLY A 30 31.06 -43.08 -20.84
C GLY A 30 31.80 -42.01 -21.56
N THR A 31 32.83 -41.50 -21.10
CA THR A 31 34.26 -41.58 -21.40
C THR A 31 35.01 -40.30 -21.04
N HIS A 32 36.08 -40.55 -20.32
CA HIS A 32 37.19 -39.71 -19.93
C HIS A 32 38.08 -39.27 -21.14
N PRO A 33 39.29 -38.57 -20.98
CA PRO A 33 40.02 -38.20 -19.74
C PRO A 33 40.90 -36.89 -19.81
N VAL A 34 41.70 -36.71 -18.73
CA VAL A 34 43.08 -36.15 -18.59
C VAL A 34 43.16 -34.65 -18.23
N GLY A 35 43.81 -34.16 -17.25
CA GLY A 35 44.88 -34.48 -16.34
C GLY A 35 45.19 -33.25 -15.51
N GLY A 36 45.61 -33.33 -14.38
CA GLY A 36 46.82 -33.61 -13.62
C GLY A 36 47.16 -32.30 -12.89
N SER A 37 47.60 -32.18 -11.68
CA SER A 37 48.38 -32.96 -10.78
C SER A 37 48.68 -32.19 -9.47
N ARG A 38 48.77 -32.98 -8.37
CA ARG A 38 49.62 -32.86 -7.19
C ARG A 38 49.33 -31.80 -6.12
N ALA A 39 49.07 -32.21 -4.94
CA ALA A 39 49.66 -32.99 -3.82
C ALA A 39 50.11 -32.02 -2.75
N ALA A 40 49.97 -32.16 -1.46
CA ALA A 40 50.15 -33.19 -0.50
C ALA A 40 49.52 -32.68 0.81
N ASP A 41 48.85 -33.44 1.59
CA ASP A 41 49.21 -34.41 2.61
C ASP A 41 49.51 -33.80 3.99
N ALA A 42 48.71 -34.15 4.98
CA ALA A 42 49.13 -34.65 6.27
C ALA A 42 47.93 -34.87 7.22
N THR A 43 47.65 -36.10 7.41
CA THR A 43 47.08 -36.87 8.50
C THR A 43 47.43 -36.41 9.92
N GLU A 44 46.54 -36.53 10.89
CA GLU A 44 46.55 -37.51 12.01
C GLU A 44 45.52 -37.17 13.09
N LYS A 45 44.53 -38.05 13.32
CA LYS A 45 44.34 -38.93 14.50
C LYS A 45 44.25 -38.21 15.87
N MET A 46 43.34 -38.44 16.70
CA MET A 46 42.76 -39.63 17.36
C MET A 46 41.82 -39.28 18.51
N ARG A 47 40.73 -40.07 18.64
CA ARG A 47 40.13 -40.64 19.88
C ARG A 47 39.53 -39.71 20.92
N SER A 48 38.24 -39.84 21.11
CA SER A 48 37.49 -40.82 21.97
C SER A 48 37.52 -40.46 23.44
N LEU A 49 36.32 -40.25 24.01
CA LEU A 49 35.82 -40.83 25.25
C LEU A 49 34.45 -40.26 25.61
N ALA A 50 33.46 -41.09 25.56
CA ALA A 50 32.26 -40.96 26.39
C ALA A 50 32.55 -41.69 27.71
N PRO A 51 31.84 -41.47 28.79
CA PRO A 51 30.71 -42.34 29.08
C PRO A 51 29.50 -41.67 29.78
N GLU A 52 28.34 -42.23 29.47
CA GLU A 52 27.31 -42.79 30.36
C GLU A 52 26.97 -41.99 31.64
N GLY A 53 25.74 -41.66 31.83
CA GLY A 53 24.66 -42.45 32.38
C GLY A 53 23.70 -41.58 33.16
N ASN A 54 22.49 -41.67 32.96
CA ASN A 54 21.42 -42.24 33.77
C ASN A 54 20.07 -41.60 33.55
N ALA A 55 19.19 -42.50 33.25
CA ALA A 55 17.74 -42.37 33.20
C ALA A 55 17.14 -42.01 34.57
N SER A 56 16.01 -41.32 34.54
CA SER A 56 14.82 -41.70 35.31
C SER A 56 13.63 -40.82 35.02
N ILE A 57 12.67 -41.39 34.33
CA ILE A 57 11.28 -41.65 34.77
C ILE A 57 10.31 -40.46 34.72
N CYS A 58 9.44 -40.55 33.71
CA CYS A 58 8.06 -40.04 33.73
C CYS A 58 7.23 -40.64 34.87
N PRO A 59 6.13 -39.99 35.29
CA PRO A 59 4.85 -40.53 34.83
C PRO A 59 3.81 -39.48 34.44
N ARG A 60 3.05 -39.83 33.40
CA ARG A 60 1.67 -39.40 33.19
C ARG A 60 0.74 -40.16 34.15
N PRO A 61 -0.43 -39.57 34.51
CA PRO A 61 -1.69 -40.13 34.03
C PRO A 61 -2.69 -39.03 33.58
N ALA A 62 -3.37 -39.23 32.50
CA ALA A 62 -4.60 -39.97 32.22
C ALA A 62 -5.88 -39.24 32.62
N ARG A 63 -6.58 -38.82 31.60
CA ARG A 63 -8.02 -38.83 31.28
C ARG A 63 -9.05 -38.79 32.41
N THR A 64 -10.01 -37.84 32.31
CA THR A 64 -11.42 -38.23 32.23
C THR A 64 -12.24 -37.11 31.53
N ALA A 65 -13.00 -37.54 30.54
CA ALA A 65 -14.09 -36.86 29.91
C ALA A 65 -15.32 -36.93 30.80
N LEU A 66 -16.20 -35.89 30.73
CA LEU A 66 -17.63 -36.11 30.71
C LEU A 66 -18.36 -34.88 30.17
N SER A 67 -19.12 -35.13 29.12
CA SER A 67 -20.19 -34.33 28.55
C SER A 67 -21.33 -34.20 29.54
N LEU A 68 -22.10 -33.13 29.47
CA LEU A 68 -23.58 -33.16 29.60
C LEU A 68 -24.22 -31.93 28.93
N CYS A 69 -25.04 -32.22 27.96
CA CYS A 69 -26.05 -31.38 27.32
C CYS A 69 -27.31 -31.25 28.17
N ALA A 70 -28.12 -30.28 27.77
CA ALA A 70 -29.60 -30.17 27.88
C ALA A 70 -30.01 -28.90 28.61
N ALA A 71 -30.62 -27.90 27.98
CA ALA A 71 -31.98 -27.75 27.44
C ALA A 71 -33.08 -27.78 28.50
N PHE A 72 -33.79 -26.64 28.66
CA PHE A 72 -35.21 -26.52 29.01
C PHE A 72 -35.63 -25.06 28.83
N LEU A 73 -36.38 -24.67 27.90
CA LEU A 73 -37.84 -24.68 27.54
C LEU A 73 -38.75 -23.98 28.55
N ILE A 74 -39.23 -22.81 28.16
CA ILE A 74 -40.58 -22.19 28.25
C ILE A 74 -41.40 -22.43 29.51
N PHE A 75 -41.85 -21.32 30.14
CA PHE A 75 -43.26 -21.19 30.62
C PHE A 75 -43.71 -19.71 30.62
N LEU A 76 -44.72 -19.44 29.82
CA LEU A 76 -45.66 -18.31 29.94
C LEU A 76 -46.62 -18.57 31.10
N LEU A 77 -46.98 -17.56 31.90
CA LEU A 77 -48.35 -17.32 32.35
C LEU A 77 -48.52 -15.98 33.07
N ALA A 78 -49.67 -15.45 32.91
CA ALA A 78 -50.25 -14.15 33.07
C ALA A 78 -50.39 -13.60 34.53
N THR A 79 -50.54 -12.29 34.55
CA THR A 79 -50.92 -11.27 35.55
C THR A 79 -51.88 -11.66 36.69
N PRO A 80 -51.95 -10.92 37.84
CA PRO A 80 -52.73 -9.68 37.82
C PRO A 80 -52.18 -8.50 38.66
N ALA A 81 -52.75 -7.35 38.37
CA ALA A 81 -52.50 -6.06 38.95
C ALA A 81 -52.83 -5.98 40.45
N SER A 82 -52.05 -5.24 41.22
CA SER A 82 -52.50 -4.55 42.42
C SER A 82 -51.64 -3.32 42.74
N SER A 83 -52.37 -2.33 43.21
CA SER A 83 -52.12 -0.94 43.50
C SER A 83 -50.88 -0.60 44.34
N GLN A 84 -50.32 0.61 44.04
CA GLN A 84 -49.27 1.33 44.69
C GLN A 84 -49.44 1.59 46.21
N PRO A 85 -48.31 1.84 46.87
CA PRO A 85 -48.10 3.19 47.43
C PRO A 85 -46.73 3.77 47.10
N THR A 86 -46.70 5.09 46.95
CA THR A 86 -45.56 5.94 46.67
C THR A 86 -44.51 5.86 47.79
N PRO A 87 -43.22 5.67 47.48
CA PRO A 87 -42.16 5.98 48.46
C PRO A 87 -41.40 7.27 48.04
N ALA A 88 -40.93 7.93 49.08
CA ALA A 88 -40.13 9.16 49.07
C ALA A 88 -38.81 9.07 48.31
N PRO A 89 -38.22 10.20 47.89
CA PRO A 89 -37.05 10.20 46.99
C PRO A 89 -35.79 9.74 47.74
N PRO A 90 -34.97 8.87 47.16
CA PRO A 90 -33.63 8.58 47.63
C PRO A 90 -32.65 9.62 47.17
N ALA A 91 -31.73 9.92 48.06
CA ALA A 91 -30.61 10.81 47.92
C ALA A 91 -29.66 10.41 46.79
N ASP A 92 -29.06 11.42 46.22
CA ASP A 92 -27.78 11.49 45.43
C ASP A 92 -27.32 10.15 44.79
N GLN A 93 -27.68 9.97 43.55
CA GLN A 93 -26.93 9.17 42.61
C GLN A 93 -26.11 10.12 41.73
N THR A 94 -24.79 10.05 41.87
CA THR A 94 -23.83 10.61 40.90
C THR A 94 -24.22 10.27 39.48
N PRO A 95 -24.40 11.21 38.57
CA PRO A 95 -24.73 10.93 37.17
C PRO A 95 -23.61 10.12 36.53
N GLN A 96 -23.92 8.95 36.00
CA GLN A 96 -23.04 8.28 35.07
C GLN A 96 -22.91 9.15 33.81
N PRO A 97 -21.71 9.27 33.22
CA PRO A 97 -21.56 10.03 32.01
C PRO A 97 -22.30 9.31 30.86
N HIS A 98 -23.42 9.84 30.48
CA HIS A 98 -24.07 9.48 29.23
C HIS A 98 -23.27 10.11 28.11
N GLY A 99 -22.80 9.31 27.15
CA GLY A 99 -22.15 9.80 25.94
C GLY A 99 -23.03 10.86 25.27
N GLN A 100 -22.44 12.02 24.99
CA GLN A 100 -23.15 13.13 24.35
C GLN A 100 -23.17 12.86 22.85
N VAL A 101 -24.36 12.85 22.24
CA VAL A 101 -24.51 12.76 20.79
C VAL A 101 -24.04 14.09 20.20
N ILE A 102 -22.88 14.09 19.54
CA ILE A 102 -22.26 15.29 18.95
C ILE A 102 -22.93 15.64 17.62
N PHE A 103 -23.42 14.64 16.89
CA PHE A 103 -24.25 14.82 15.69
C PHE A 103 -25.18 13.61 15.51
N SER A 104 -26.32 13.82 14.89
CA SER A 104 -27.22 12.76 14.43
C SER A 104 -27.47 12.93 12.95
N ARG A 105 -27.53 11.82 12.24
CA ARG A 105 -27.84 11.77 10.82
C ARG A 105 -29.13 10.97 10.66
N SER A 106 -30.15 11.55 10.02
CA SER A 106 -31.37 10.87 9.66
C SER A 106 -31.63 11.00 8.17
N THR A 107 -32.07 9.90 7.57
CA THR A 107 -32.51 9.88 6.15
C THR A 107 -34.02 9.65 6.17
N ASP A 108 -34.76 10.50 5.49
CA ASP A 108 -36.22 10.36 5.35
C ASP A 108 -36.60 9.33 4.27
N GLU A 109 -37.90 9.03 4.18
CA GLU A 109 -38.43 8.07 3.21
C GLU A 109 -38.22 8.50 1.75
N THR A 110 -37.78 9.74 1.50
CA THR A 110 -37.46 10.26 0.17
C THR A 110 -35.96 10.19 -0.17
N GLY A 111 -35.12 9.65 0.74
CA GLY A 111 -33.69 9.54 0.58
C GLY A 111 -32.91 10.83 0.90
N GLN A 112 -33.59 11.87 1.41
CA GLN A 112 -32.91 13.10 1.81
C GLN A 112 -32.29 12.95 3.20
N THR A 113 -30.97 13.13 3.27
CA THR A 113 -30.22 12.99 4.50
C THR A 113 -30.03 14.33 5.17
N THR A 114 -30.50 14.44 6.41
CA THR A 114 -30.32 15.64 7.25
C THR A 114 -29.33 15.30 8.36
N THR A 115 -28.26 16.08 8.48
CA THR A 115 -27.29 15.99 9.58
C THR A 115 -27.58 17.13 10.55
N THR A 116 -27.94 16.81 11.79
CA THR A 116 -28.19 17.80 12.83
C THR A 116 -27.05 17.73 13.86
N ALA A 117 -26.28 18.81 14.00
CA ALA A 117 -25.37 18.95 15.11
C ALA A 117 -26.16 19.19 16.40
N GLY A 118 -25.90 18.40 17.41
CA GLY A 118 -26.49 18.61 18.73
C GLY A 118 -26.04 19.96 19.31
N PRO A 119 -26.87 20.61 20.15
CA PRO A 119 -26.46 21.85 20.82
C PRO A 119 -25.21 21.55 21.66
N ALA A 120 -24.16 22.30 21.43
CA ALA A 120 -22.95 22.24 22.28
C ALA A 120 -23.36 22.52 23.74
N ALA A 121 -23.11 21.57 24.63
CA ALA A 121 -23.31 21.79 26.05
C ALA A 121 -22.39 22.93 26.50
N PRO A 122 -22.87 23.86 27.34
CA PRO A 122 -22.01 24.90 27.90
C PRO A 122 -20.93 24.23 28.75
N GLN A 123 -19.68 24.29 28.29
CA GLN A 123 -18.53 23.84 29.09
C GLN A 123 -18.32 24.83 30.24
N PRO A 124 -18.18 24.36 31.50
CA PRO A 124 -17.83 25.23 32.59
C PRO A 124 -16.35 25.63 32.43
N GLY A 125 -16.10 26.89 32.08
CA GLY A 125 -14.81 27.53 32.19
C GLY A 125 -13.73 27.22 31.18
N GLY A 126 -14.10 26.66 30.00
CA GLY A 126 -13.19 26.51 28.87
C GLY A 126 -12.88 27.87 28.24
N GLN A 127 -11.61 28.19 28.09
CA GLN A 127 -11.16 29.29 27.24
C GLN A 127 -11.83 29.12 25.88
N ALA A 128 -12.41 30.20 25.35
CA ALA A 128 -12.95 30.21 23.99
C ALA A 128 -11.83 29.72 23.06
N VAL A 129 -12.07 28.62 22.36
CA VAL A 129 -11.18 28.18 21.27
C VAL A 129 -11.20 29.34 20.28
N SER A 130 -10.11 30.09 20.23
CA SER A 130 -9.93 31.13 19.22
C SER A 130 -10.05 30.45 17.86
N ALA A 131 -10.85 31.03 16.95
CA ALA A 131 -10.90 30.59 15.59
C ALA A 131 -9.47 30.48 15.04
N PRO A 132 -9.15 29.46 14.22
CA PRO A 132 -7.83 29.34 13.64
C PRO A 132 -7.47 30.66 12.94
N ILE A 133 -6.31 31.22 13.27
CA ILE A 133 -5.89 32.54 12.76
C ILE A 133 -5.49 32.43 11.29
N ALA A 134 -4.89 31.30 10.89
CA ALA A 134 -4.54 31.00 9.50
C ALA A 134 -5.70 30.28 8.81
N THR A 135 -5.93 30.62 7.54
CA THR A 135 -6.93 30.00 6.68
C THR A 135 -6.36 28.81 5.90
N ASP A 136 -7.22 27.92 5.39
CA ASP A 136 -6.80 26.83 4.53
C ASP A 136 -6.16 27.29 3.23
N ASP A 137 -6.63 28.42 2.67
CA ASP A 137 -6.02 29.06 1.50
C ASP A 137 -4.57 29.49 1.79
N GLU A 138 -4.29 30.05 2.98
CA GLU A 138 -2.94 30.42 3.38
C GLU A 138 -2.06 29.18 3.57
N ARG A 139 -2.57 28.08 4.15
CA ARG A 139 -1.85 26.80 4.31
C ARG A 139 -1.47 26.19 2.98
N GLN A 140 -2.40 26.18 2.01
CA GLN A 140 -2.18 25.65 0.67
C GLN A 140 -1.25 26.52 -0.17
N SER A 141 -1.26 27.82 0.07
CA SER A 141 -0.45 28.79 -0.68
C SER A 141 1.02 28.82 -0.25
N LEU A 142 1.35 28.29 0.93
CA LEU A 142 2.71 28.32 1.45
C LEU A 142 3.49 27.11 0.94
N THR A 143 4.58 27.36 0.22
CA THR A 143 5.50 26.33 -0.29
C THR A 143 6.88 26.52 0.34
N PHE A 144 7.42 25.46 0.94
CA PHE A 144 8.81 25.43 1.40
C PHE A 144 9.73 25.17 0.23
N THR A 145 10.71 26.03 0.00
CA THR A 145 11.69 25.93 -1.09
C THR A 145 13.08 25.51 -0.62
N ALA A 146 13.35 25.67 0.67
CA ALA A 146 14.57 25.14 1.29
C ALA A 146 14.39 24.93 2.80
N PHE A 147 15.06 23.91 3.30
CA PHE A 147 15.29 23.60 4.71
C PHE A 147 16.79 23.49 4.96
N ASP A 148 17.30 24.22 5.94
CA ASP A 148 18.64 24.05 6.49
C ASP A 148 18.46 23.84 8.00
N MET A 149 18.59 22.58 8.45
CA MET A 149 18.17 22.12 9.77
C MET A 149 19.39 21.69 10.60
N ASP A 150 19.44 22.13 11.85
CA ASP A 150 20.32 21.63 12.88
C ASP A 150 19.47 20.92 13.92
N VAL A 151 19.61 19.59 13.99
CA VAL A 151 18.78 18.69 14.79
C VAL A 151 19.63 18.10 15.89
N HIS A 152 19.18 18.26 17.13
CA HIS A 152 19.80 17.71 18.32
C HIS A 152 18.85 16.70 18.98
N LEU A 153 19.30 15.45 19.10
CA LEU A 153 18.58 14.34 19.72
C LEU A 153 19.15 14.02 21.10
N ARG A 154 18.26 13.66 22.03
CA ARG A 154 18.56 13.09 23.35
C ARG A 154 17.71 11.84 23.55
N PRO A 155 18.10 10.69 22.99
CA PRO A 155 17.29 9.48 23.00
C PRO A 155 16.89 8.99 24.39
N THR A 156 17.75 9.17 25.40
CA THR A 156 17.43 8.82 26.80
C THR A 156 16.23 9.56 27.37
N ALA A 157 15.92 10.72 26.84
CA ALA A 157 14.78 11.56 27.23
C ALA A 157 13.70 11.64 26.14
N GLN A 158 13.86 10.90 25.05
CA GLN A 158 13.00 10.93 23.84
C GLN A 158 12.87 12.36 23.27
N GLN A 159 13.89 13.20 23.45
CA GLN A 159 13.86 14.61 23.12
C GLN A 159 14.48 14.90 21.76
N ILE A 160 13.90 15.92 21.13
CA ILE A 160 14.42 16.58 19.94
C ILE A 160 14.42 18.09 20.17
N ALA A 161 15.49 18.77 19.75
CA ALA A 161 15.56 20.22 19.63
C ALA A 161 16.04 20.56 18.22
N VAL A 162 15.39 21.50 17.58
CA VAL A 162 15.67 21.85 16.18
C VAL A 162 15.80 23.36 16.02
N ARG A 163 16.83 23.78 15.29
CA ARG A 163 16.89 25.10 14.68
C ARG A 163 16.85 24.94 13.17
N ALA A 164 15.96 25.66 12.49
CA ALA A 164 15.84 25.58 11.05
C ALA A 164 15.81 26.96 10.39
N LEU A 165 16.60 27.11 9.33
CA LEU A 165 16.46 28.19 8.36
C LEU A 165 15.56 27.71 7.23
N LEU A 166 14.37 28.30 7.12
CA LEU A 166 13.35 27.93 6.16
C LEU A 166 13.23 29.00 5.09
N ASN A 167 13.26 28.60 3.81
CA ASN A 167 12.84 29.50 2.75
C ASN A 167 11.43 29.09 2.29
N VAL A 168 10.51 30.03 2.38
CA VAL A 168 9.11 29.83 1.97
C VAL A 168 8.76 30.76 0.81
N ARG A 169 7.80 30.34 -0.01
CA ARG A 169 7.26 31.10 -1.15
C ARG A 169 5.74 31.09 -1.09
N ASN A 170 5.14 32.20 -1.47
CA ASN A 170 3.70 32.27 -1.67
C ASN A 170 3.37 31.83 -3.12
N ASP A 171 2.84 30.62 -3.28
CA ASP A 171 2.38 30.09 -4.57
C ASP A 171 0.87 30.34 -4.82
N GLY A 172 0.19 31.01 -3.87
CA GLY A 172 -1.20 31.39 -4.00
C GLY A 172 -1.41 32.62 -4.89
N HIS A 173 -2.67 32.92 -5.15
CA HIS A 173 -3.08 34.06 -5.97
C HIS A 173 -3.26 35.36 -5.18
N SER A 174 -3.27 35.27 -3.85
CA SER A 174 -3.49 36.40 -2.93
C SER A 174 -2.26 36.63 -2.03
N PRO A 175 -2.02 37.87 -1.57
CA PRO A 175 -0.97 38.13 -0.59
C PRO A 175 -1.22 37.38 0.72
N LEU A 176 -0.20 36.71 1.26
CA LEU A 176 -0.26 36.01 2.56
C LEU A 176 -0.03 36.97 3.71
N ALA A 177 -1.02 37.14 4.56
CA ALA A 177 -0.93 37.95 5.78
C ALA A 177 -0.32 37.17 6.95
N HIS A 178 -0.52 35.84 6.96
CA HIS A 178 0.04 34.95 7.99
C HIS A 178 0.88 33.86 7.32
N ILE A 179 1.88 33.38 8.06
CA ILE A 179 2.62 32.18 7.70
C ILE A 179 2.19 31.08 8.67
N PRO A 180 1.42 30.05 8.21
CA PRO A 180 1.08 28.91 9.02
C PRO A 180 2.24 27.91 9.03
N LEU A 181 2.86 27.71 10.18
CA LEU A 181 3.90 26.70 10.40
C LEU A 181 3.36 25.65 11.36
N GLN A 182 3.43 24.38 11.00
CA GLN A 182 2.89 23.27 11.77
C GLN A 182 3.98 22.26 12.11
N ILE A 183 3.95 21.72 13.31
CA ILE A 183 4.77 20.60 13.81
C ILE A 183 3.87 19.66 14.60
N SER A 184 4.38 18.44 14.93
CA SER A 184 3.69 17.52 15.85
C SER A 184 3.24 18.23 17.11
N SER A 185 2.07 17.87 17.66
CA SER A 185 1.59 18.44 18.93
C SER A 185 2.42 18.00 20.13
N SER A 186 3.37 17.09 19.96
CA SER A 186 4.36 16.71 20.97
C SER A 186 5.58 17.65 21.02
N LEU A 187 5.63 18.67 20.15
CA LEU A 187 6.67 19.65 20.01
C LEU A 187 6.12 21.06 20.23
N ASP A 188 6.93 21.95 20.78
CA ASP A 188 6.57 23.33 21.09
C ASP A 188 7.45 24.34 20.35
N TRP A 189 6.83 25.34 19.72
CA TRP A 189 7.51 26.47 19.11
C TRP A 189 8.17 27.36 20.18
N GLU A 190 9.46 27.67 20.04
CA GLU A 190 10.22 28.52 20.96
C GLU A 190 10.43 29.91 20.40
N THR A 191 11.03 30.03 19.21
CA THR A 191 11.27 31.31 18.57
C THR A 191 11.02 31.25 17.06
N ILE A 192 10.50 32.35 16.54
CA ILE A 192 10.37 32.55 15.09
C ILE A 192 10.89 33.93 14.75
N ARG A 193 11.83 34.01 13.81
CA ARG A 193 12.48 35.25 13.37
C ARG A 193 12.32 35.48 11.90
N VAL A 194 12.13 36.73 11.52
CA VAL A 194 12.13 37.21 10.15
C VAL A 194 13.20 38.27 10.01
N ALA A 195 14.11 38.14 9.03
CA ALA A 195 15.23 39.06 8.85
C ALA A 195 16.04 39.32 10.14
N GLY A 196 16.18 38.29 11.00
CA GLY A 196 16.93 38.34 12.28
C GLY A 196 16.20 38.99 13.45
N HIS A 197 14.94 39.39 13.27
CA HIS A 197 14.12 39.98 14.33
C HIS A 197 13.05 39.00 14.79
N ASP A 198 12.84 38.86 16.09
CA ASP A 198 11.77 38.06 16.67
C ASP A 198 10.42 38.60 16.20
N VAL A 199 9.54 37.73 15.75
CA VAL A 199 8.18 38.06 15.33
C VAL A 199 7.17 37.40 16.27
N ALA A 200 6.07 38.09 16.50
CA ALA A 200 4.99 37.53 17.30
C ALA A 200 4.23 36.46 16.50
N PHE A 201 3.90 35.39 17.16
CA PHE A 201 3.07 34.32 16.61
C PHE A 201 2.06 33.83 17.64
N THR A 202 0.98 33.23 17.18
CA THR A 202 -0.03 32.61 18.04
C THR A 202 -0.03 31.12 17.76
N VAL A 203 0.02 30.29 18.79
CA VAL A 203 -0.03 28.84 18.66
C VAL A 203 -1.47 28.34 18.86
N ALA A 204 -1.93 27.49 17.94
CA ALA A 204 -3.18 26.77 18.04
C ALA A 204 -2.95 25.26 17.85
N THR A 205 -3.71 24.43 18.55
CA THR A 205 -3.72 22.99 18.31
C THR A 205 -4.78 22.65 17.30
N LEU A 206 -4.39 22.00 16.20
CA LEU A 206 -5.26 21.54 15.14
C LEU A 206 -5.38 20.04 15.20
N ASN A 207 -6.61 19.50 15.06
CA ASN A 207 -6.80 18.05 14.87
C ASN A 207 -6.43 17.70 13.44
N SER A 208 -5.41 16.87 13.27
CA SER A 208 -4.98 16.40 11.95
C SER A 208 -4.24 15.06 12.06
N ASP A 209 -4.69 14.09 11.33
CA ASP A 209 -4.16 12.71 11.35
C ASP A 209 -2.93 12.53 10.42
N VAL A 210 -2.34 13.60 9.92
CA VAL A 210 -1.01 13.56 9.28
C VAL A 210 0.12 13.33 10.28
N ASP A 211 -0.20 13.40 11.58
CA ASP A 211 0.71 13.15 12.70
C ASP A 211 0.19 12.01 13.59
N HIS A 212 1.08 11.20 14.14
CA HIS A 212 0.75 10.03 14.97
C HIS A 212 -0.03 10.37 16.26
N THR A 213 0.09 11.63 16.73
CA THR A 213 -0.68 12.12 17.88
C THR A 213 -2.13 12.46 17.53
N GLY A 214 -2.46 12.57 16.22
CA GLY A 214 -3.74 13.06 15.72
C GLY A 214 -3.89 14.58 15.80
N GLN A 215 -2.81 15.30 16.14
CA GLN A 215 -2.83 16.75 16.35
C GLN A 215 -1.53 17.42 15.90
N LEU A 216 -1.64 18.70 15.50
CA LEU A 216 -0.52 19.57 15.15
C LEU A 216 -0.54 20.83 16.01
N HIS A 217 0.63 21.35 16.36
CA HIS A 217 0.79 22.72 16.87
C HIS A 217 1.09 23.68 15.71
N GLU A 218 0.11 24.52 15.38
CA GLU A 218 0.25 25.54 14.34
C GLU A 218 0.64 26.88 14.94
N ALA A 219 1.79 27.41 14.51
CA ALA A 219 2.17 28.80 14.75
C ALA A 219 1.69 29.67 13.59
N ALA A 220 0.72 30.54 13.82
CA ALA A 220 0.32 31.57 12.87
C ALA A 220 1.17 32.82 13.07
N VAL A 221 2.12 33.06 12.18
CA VAL A 221 3.05 34.19 12.24
C VAL A 221 2.44 35.37 11.50
N ALA A 222 2.11 36.44 12.24
CA ALA A 222 1.59 37.67 11.66
C ALA A 222 2.72 38.51 11.05
N LEU A 223 2.62 38.81 9.75
CA LEU A 223 3.63 39.59 9.04
C LEU A 223 3.33 41.09 9.09
N ALA A 224 4.35 41.91 9.27
CA ALA A 224 4.23 43.36 9.20
C ALA A 224 3.83 43.84 7.78
N ALA A 225 4.22 43.08 6.74
CA ALA A 225 3.81 43.26 5.36
C ALA A 225 3.50 41.89 4.74
N PRO A 226 2.33 41.71 4.09
CA PRO A 226 1.99 40.45 3.45
C PRO A 226 2.98 40.03 2.36
N ILE A 227 3.18 38.72 2.18
CA ILE A 227 4.01 38.17 1.11
C ILE A 227 3.19 38.15 -0.17
N ALA A 228 3.61 38.91 -1.17
CA ALA A 228 2.95 38.92 -2.47
C ALA A 228 3.04 37.55 -3.18
N PRO A 229 2.09 37.22 -4.09
CA PRO A 229 2.20 36.03 -4.94
C PRO A 229 3.55 35.91 -5.62
N GLY A 230 4.17 34.72 -5.58
CA GLY A 230 5.50 34.43 -6.13
C GLY A 230 6.69 34.95 -5.29
N ALA A 231 6.46 35.77 -4.26
CA ALA A 231 7.52 36.30 -3.41
C ALA A 231 7.98 35.24 -2.37
N THR A 232 9.23 35.36 -1.97
CA THR A 232 9.89 34.46 -0.99
C THR A 232 10.19 35.18 0.31
N LEU A 233 10.25 34.41 1.40
CA LEU A 233 10.67 34.90 2.70
C LEU A 233 11.55 33.84 3.37
N GLN A 234 12.54 34.31 4.17
CA GLN A 234 13.36 33.43 5.00
C GLN A 234 12.93 33.57 6.46
N LEU A 235 12.81 32.43 7.13
CA LEU A 235 12.48 32.30 8.55
C LEU A 235 13.64 31.57 9.25
N ASP A 236 13.98 32.00 10.48
CA ASP A 236 14.83 31.29 11.43
C ASP A 236 13.94 30.85 12.59
N VAL A 237 13.75 29.55 12.75
CA VAL A 237 12.81 28.99 13.74
C VAL A 237 13.52 28.04 14.68
N THR A 238 13.08 28.01 15.95
CA THR A 238 13.48 27.01 16.94
C THR A 238 12.25 26.39 17.56
N TYR A 239 12.32 25.09 17.79
CA TYR A 239 11.30 24.32 18.49
C TYR A 239 11.94 23.09 19.14
N SER A 240 11.30 22.57 20.17
CA SER A 240 11.76 21.37 20.87
C SER A 240 10.59 20.61 21.47
N GLY A 241 10.84 19.41 21.97
CA GLY A 241 9.85 18.59 22.65
C GLY A 241 10.27 17.13 22.74
N THR A 242 9.30 16.24 22.85
CA THR A 242 9.54 14.80 22.91
C THR A 242 8.75 14.08 21.81
N ILE A 243 9.34 13.03 21.24
CA ILE A 243 8.62 12.16 20.32
C ILE A 243 8.63 10.74 20.91
N PRO A 244 7.69 10.45 21.85
CA PRO A 244 7.49 9.11 22.36
C PRO A 244 6.71 8.26 21.39
N LEU A 245 6.77 6.94 21.52
CA LEU A 245 5.90 6.02 20.81
C LEU A 245 4.43 6.39 21.04
N SER A 246 3.70 6.70 19.97
CA SER A 246 2.31 7.14 20.02
C SER A 246 1.57 6.72 18.75
N ALA A 247 0.31 6.29 18.92
CA ALA A 247 -0.59 5.95 17.82
C ALA A 247 -2.00 6.51 18.08
N GLN A 248 -2.07 7.69 18.70
CA GLN A 248 -3.34 8.23 19.17
C GLN A 248 -4.35 8.44 18.05
N ARG A 249 -3.91 8.83 16.85
CA ARG A 249 -4.78 8.96 15.66
C ARG A 249 -5.49 7.64 15.31
N LEU A 250 -4.80 6.50 15.38
CA LEU A 250 -5.36 5.18 15.07
C LEU A 250 -6.25 4.66 16.20
N ILE A 251 -5.84 4.88 17.46
CA ILE A 251 -6.61 4.51 18.64
C ILE A 251 -7.95 5.25 18.65
N THR A 252 -7.95 6.54 18.29
CA THR A 252 -9.17 7.38 18.26
C THR A 252 -10.21 6.87 17.28
N ILE A 253 -9.81 6.26 16.18
CA ILE A 253 -10.73 5.63 15.21
C ILE A 253 -11.08 4.18 15.54
N GLY A 254 -10.63 3.66 16.71
CA GLY A 254 -11.00 2.34 17.20
C GLY A 254 -10.03 1.21 16.85
N THR A 255 -8.82 1.49 16.34
CA THR A 255 -7.79 0.48 16.16
C THR A 255 -7.33 -0.02 17.53
N PRO A 256 -7.23 -1.36 17.77
CA PRO A 256 -6.65 -1.89 19.00
C PRO A 256 -5.26 -1.31 19.26
N THR A 257 -4.97 -0.93 20.52
CA THR A 257 -3.75 -0.21 20.88
C THR A 257 -2.48 -0.91 20.43
N ASP A 258 -2.39 -2.23 20.59
CA ASP A 258 -1.25 -3.03 20.16
C ASP A 258 -1.01 -2.90 18.64
N ALA A 259 -2.03 -3.18 17.83
CA ALA A 259 -1.95 -3.04 16.38
C ALA A 259 -1.69 -1.58 15.91
N ALA A 260 -2.19 -0.61 16.66
CA ALA A 260 -1.96 0.80 16.38
C ALA A 260 -0.49 1.19 16.59
N LEU A 261 0.12 0.75 17.70
CA LEU A 261 1.52 1.03 18.02
C LEU A 261 2.49 0.35 17.05
N HIS A 262 2.20 -0.87 16.59
CA HIS A 262 2.98 -1.51 15.52
C HIS A 262 2.80 -0.85 14.14
N THR A 263 1.79 -0.03 13.95
CA THR A 263 1.60 0.75 12.72
C THR A 263 2.30 2.11 12.81
N ASP A 264 2.11 2.82 13.92
CA ASP A 264 2.69 4.14 14.20
C ASP A 264 3.84 4.02 15.21
N TRP A 265 4.94 3.41 14.78
CA TRP A 265 6.12 3.14 15.60
C TRP A 265 7.13 4.29 15.64
N ASP A 266 6.81 5.47 15.06
CA ASP A 266 7.71 6.63 15.13
C ASP A 266 8.02 7.03 16.55
N SER A 267 9.30 7.08 16.89
CA SER A 267 9.77 7.48 18.22
C SER A 267 11.26 7.79 18.23
N ILE A 268 11.71 8.47 19.27
CA ILE A 268 13.12 8.67 19.57
C ILE A 268 13.49 7.75 20.72
N ALA A 269 14.39 6.78 20.47
CA ALA A 269 14.88 5.84 21.47
C ALA A 269 16.36 5.52 21.22
N ILE A 270 17.03 4.96 22.24
CA ILE A 270 18.48 4.71 22.23
C ILE A 270 18.86 3.69 21.16
N ASP A 271 18.10 2.60 21.06
CA ASP A 271 18.43 1.50 20.15
C ASP A 271 17.98 1.77 18.70
N PHE A 272 16.90 2.56 18.59
CA PHE A 272 16.28 2.88 17.32
C PHE A 272 15.50 4.19 17.42
N THR A 273 15.94 5.20 16.70
CA THR A 273 15.17 6.41 16.42
C THR A 273 14.66 6.31 14.99
N GLY A 274 13.33 6.37 14.81
CA GLY A 274 12.70 6.35 13.49
C GLY A 274 11.67 7.46 13.37
N LEU A 275 11.86 8.37 12.42
CA LEU A 275 10.98 9.50 12.12
C LEU A 275 10.68 9.49 10.62
N ARG A 276 9.50 8.97 10.25
CA ARG A 276 9.10 8.79 8.84
C ARG A 276 8.66 10.07 8.14
N GLY A 277 8.39 11.13 8.91
CA GLY A 277 7.97 12.41 8.38
C GLY A 277 6.45 12.56 8.18
N PHE A 278 6.06 13.57 7.42
CA PHE A 278 4.67 13.95 7.17
C PHE A 278 3.80 12.77 6.72
N GLY A 279 2.67 12.62 7.37
CA GLY A 279 1.81 11.43 7.23
C GLY A 279 2.04 10.36 8.29
N ASN A 280 3.10 10.50 9.13
CA ASN A 280 3.40 9.66 10.28
C ASN A 280 3.76 10.53 11.49
N VAL A 281 4.85 11.31 11.44
CA VAL A 281 5.23 12.27 12.48
C VAL A 281 5.73 13.57 11.85
N ALA A 282 5.11 14.70 12.21
CA ALA A 282 5.50 16.02 11.71
C ALA A 282 6.66 16.61 12.55
N TRP A 283 7.84 15.99 12.45
CA TRP A 283 9.03 16.39 13.21
C TRP A 283 9.77 17.60 12.63
N TYR A 284 9.42 18.06 11.44
CA TYR A 284 9.92 19.25 10.77
C TYR A 284 8.76 20.18 10.40
N PRO A 285 9.00 21.49 10.16
CA PRO A 285 7.94 22.43 9.83
C PRO A 285 7.23 22.09 8.52
N VAL A 286 5.90 22.03 8.58
CA VAL A 286 5.03 21.78 7.45
C VAL A 286 3.93 22.86 7.37
N SER A 287 3.19 22.90 6.27
CA SER A 287 1.96 23.67 6.13
C SER A 287 0.97 22.82 5.33
N SER A 288 -0.11 22.41 5.98
CA SER A 288 -1.10 21.51 5.40
C SER A 288 -2.51 21.85 5.87
N VAL A 289 -3.51 21.51 5.10
CA VAL A 289 -4.89 21.55 5.56
C VAL A 289 -5.11 20.44 6.57
N PRO A 290 -5.75 20.70 7.72
CA PRO A 290 -6.08 19.65 8.67
C PRO A 290 -6.98 18.59 8.04
N VAL A 291 -6.59 17.32 8.18
CA VAL A 291 -7.30 16.15 7.63
C VAL A 291 -7.43 15.07 8.68
N ILE A 292 -8.50 14.29 8.58
CA ILE A 292 -8.83 13.23 9.54
C ILE A 292 -8.93 11.90 8.79
N LEU A 293 -8.41 10.81 9.38
CA LEU A 293 -8.46 9.45 8.80
C LEU A 293 -9.90 9.01 8.47
N GLY A 294 -10.89 9.50 9.22
CA GLY A 294 -12.30 9.29 8.92
C GLY A 294 -12.77 9.90 7.60
N ASP A 295 -12.09 10.93 7.09
CA ASP A 295 -12.35 11.54 5.79
C ASP A 295 -11.63 10.84 4.64
N GLY A 296 -10.93 9.77 4.91
CA GLY A 296 -10.31 8.81 4.00
C GLY A 296 -9.50 9.42 2.86
N ALA A 297 -10.15 9.81 1.78
CA ALA A 297 -9.52 10.36 0.56
C ALA A 297 -8.62 11.56 0.84
N ARG A 298 -9.07 12.47 1.69
CA ARG A 298 -8.37 13.73 1.93
C ARG A 298 -7.00 13.56 2.59
N VAL A 299 -6.81 12.53 3.42
CA VAL A 299 -5.50 12.25 4.04
C VAL A 299 -4.49 11.86 2.96
N PHE A 300 -4.87 10.95 2.06
CA PHE A 300 -3.99 10.53 0.95
C PHE A 300 -3.69 11.67 -0.01
N ASP A 301 -4.72 12.45 -0.36
CA ASP A 301 -4.56 13.62 -1.23
C ASP A 301 -3.60 14.63 -0.60
N GLU A 302 -3.78 14.98 0.68
CA GLU A 302 -2.91 15.94 1.37
C GLU A 302 -1.46 15.44 1.50
N MET A 303 -1.26 14.13 1.77
CA MET A 303 0.08 13.54 1.79
C MET A 303 0.75 13.61 0.41
N GLY A 304 0.01 13.32 -0.65
CA GLY A 304 0.50 13.41 -2.00
C GLY A 304 0.83 14.85 -2.42
N GLU A 305 -0.08 15.78 -2.17
CA GLU A 305 0.10 17.20 -2.47
C GLU A 305 1.27 17.82 -1.69
N HIS A 306 1.42 17.47 -0.40
CA HIS A 306 2.55 17.91 0.40
C HIS A 306 3.89 17.49 -0.22
N LYS A 307 4.04 16.20 -0.58
CA LYS A 307 5.24 15.69 -1.26
C LYS A 307 5.49 16.40 -2.60
N LEU A 308 4.45 16.67 -3.38
CA LEU A 308 4.57 17.40 -4.65
C LEU A 308 5.04 18.83 -4.46
N ARG A 309 4.44 19.57 -3.51
CA ARG A 309 4.84 20.96 -3.20
C ARG A 309 6.29 21.06 -2.76
N MET A 310 6.78 20.05 -2.01
CA MET A 310 8.14 20.03 -1.49
C MET A 310 9.17 19.37 -2.41
N ALA A 311 8.76 18.71 -3.50
CA ALA A 311 9.66 17.92 -4.35
C ALA A 311 10.88 18.69 -4.87
N ALA A 312 10.72 19.98 -5.15
CA ALA A 312 11.80 20.88 -5.59
C ALA A 312 12.52 21.60 -4.44
N ALA A 313 12.13 21.34 -3.18
CA ALA A 313 12.79 21.97 -2.03
C ALA A 313 14.21 21.42 -1.85
N ARG A 314 15.14 22.31 -1.49
CA ARG A 314 16.47 21.91 -1.06
C ARG A 314 16.44 21.55 0.43
N PHE A 315 16.99 20.40 0.74
CA PHE A 315 17.07 19.91 2.12
C PHE A 315 18.52 19.69 2.51
N ARG A 316 18.92 20.29 3.62
CA ARG A 316 20.17 20.11 4.32
C ARG A 316 19.89 19.82 5.77
N LEU A 317 20.63 18.89 6.36
CA LEU A 317 20.47 18.55 7.76
C LEU A 317 21.82 18.28 8.41
N THR A 318 22.05 18.88 9.59
CA THR A 318 23.13 18.52 10.51
C THR A 318 22.47 17.86 11.73
N LEU A 319 22.95 16.67 12.09
CA LEU A 319 22.47 15.88 13.21
C LEU A 319 23.51 15.84 14.32
N THR A 320 23.06 16.05 15.55
CA THR A 320 23.81 15.78 16.78
C THR A 320 22.98 14.86 17.64
N ASP A 321 23.53 13.73 18.06
CA ASP A 321 22.85 12.75 18.92
C ASP A 321 23.69 12.52 20.20
N GLU A 322 23.03 12.58 21.37
CA GLU A 322 23.65 12.32 22.67
C GLU A 322 23.37 10.88 23.10
N PHE A 323 24.40 10.05 23.18
CA PHE A 323 24.23 8.65 23.55
C PHE A 323 24.95 8.24 24.85
N PRO A 324 24.45 7.24 25.60
CA PRO A 324 25.15 6.67 26.76
C PRO A 324 26.37 5.86 26.35
N HIS A 325 27.30 5.67 27.26
CA HIS A 325 28.50 4.83 27.03
C HIS A 325 28.16 3.42 26.55
N GLY A 326 28.77 3.01 25.42
CA GLY A 326 28.57 1.69 24.81
C GLY A 326 27.26 1.53 24.02
N GLN A 327 26.50 2.62 23.82
CA GLN A 327 25.26 2.64 23.06
C GLN A 327 25.31 3.63 21.88
N ALA A 328 26.50 3.79 21.31
CA ALA A 328 26.68 4.63 20.14
C ALA A 328 25.88 4.12 18.94
N PRO A 329 25.14 4.99 18.22
CA PRO A 329 24.52 4.58 16.96
C PRO A 329 25.60 4.17 15.96
N THR A 330 25.32 3.13 15.19
CA THR A 330 26.24 2.63 14.16
C THR A 330 25.86 3.08 12.76
N ILE A 331 24.59 3.49 12.56
CA ILE A 331 24.09 3.99 11.29
C ILE A 331 23.24 5.26 11.50
N ALA A 332 23.27 6.12 10.48
CA ALA A 332 22.31 7.21 10.30
C ALA A 332 21.81 7.19 8.85
N LEU A 333 20.49 7.25 8.66
CA LEU A 333 19.86 7.41 7.35
C LEU A 333 19.06 8.72 7.37
N ILE A 334 19.34 9.61 6.43
CA ILE A 334 18.61 10.86 6.25
C ILE A 334 18.01 10.86 4.85
N ASN A 335 16.68 10.95 4.74
CA ASN A 335 15.93 10.83 3.49
C ASN A 335 16.32 9.57 2.71
N GLY A 336 16.42 8.42 3.40
CA GLY A 336 16.81 7.15 2.82
C GLY A 336 18.28 7.01 2.41
N HIS A 337 19.10 8.05 2.64
CA HIS A 337 20.53 8.02 2.33
C HIS A 337 21.37 7.71 3.57
N PRO A 338 22.27 6.71 3.52
CA PRO A 338 23.23 6.50 4.58
C PRO A 338 24.22 7.67 4.64
N VAL A 339 24.40 8.23 5.83
CA VAL A 339 25.34 9.32 6.09
C VAL A 339 26.41 8.89 7.09
N PRO A 340 27.67 9.29 6.89
CA PRO A 340 28.75 8.93 7.82
C PRO A 340 28.52 9.53 9.22
N LEU A 341 28.75 8.73 10.26
CA LEU A 341 28.75 9.15 11.65
C LEU A 341 30.17 9.48 12.13
N SER A 342 30.33 10.60 12.81
CA SER A 342 31.50 10.94 13.59
C SER A 342 31.17 10.79 15.06
N LEU A 343 31.92 9.96 15.79
CA LEU A 343 31.61 9.58 17.15
C LEU A 343 32.65 10.11 18.14
N THR A 344 32.16 10.61 19.27
CA THR A 344 32.96 10.91 20.45
C THR A 344 32.37 10.19 21.65
N GLU A 345 33.03 9.12 22.08
CA GLU A 345 32.56 8.31 23.22
C GLU A 345 32.69 9.05 24.55
N PRO A 346 31.77 8.85 25.51
CA PRO A 346 31.96 9.31 26.88
C PRO A 346 33.08 8.51 27.54
N PRO A 347 33.84 9.12 28.46
CA PRO A 347 35.08 8.51 29.00
C PRO A 347 34.85 7.22 29.80
N THR A 348 33.71 7.04 30.42
CA THR A 348 33.36 5.85 31.21
C THR A 348 31.85 5.63 31.28
N ALA A 349 31.45 4.41 31.58
CA ALA A 349 30.06 4.09 31.91
C ALA A 349 29.59 4.91 33.11
N GLY A 350 28.40 5.54 33.00
CA GLY A 350 27.86 6.43 34.04
C GLY A 350 28.51 7.81 34.12
N ALA A 351 29.28 8.20 33.09
CA ALA A 351 29.77 9.57 32.97
C ALA A 351 28.59 10.55 32.93
N GLU A 352 28.76 11.73 33.59
CA GLU A 352 27.76 12.82 33.47
C GLU A 352 27.68 13.42 32.06
N VAL A 353 28.74 13.23 31.26
CA VAL A 353 28.82 13.70 29.88
C VAL A 353 28.47 12.56 28.94
N ALA A 354 27.44 12.76 28.14
CA ALA A 354 27.05 11.82 27.10
C ALA A 354 28.11 11.74 25.97
N GLY A 355 28.14 10.63 25.25
CA GLY A 355 28.80 10.54 23.95
C GLY A 355 28.06 11.37 22.91
N ILE A 356 28.77 11.79 21.88
CA ILE A 356 28.21 12.61 20.80
C ILE A 356 28.45 11.90 19.47
N ALA A 357 27.34 11.66 18.75
CA ALA A 357 27.37 11.24 17.36
C ALA A 357 26.93 12.43 16.47
N THR A 358 27.69 12.71 15.43
CA THR A 358 27.33 13.75 14.46
C THR A 358 27.26 13.19 13.05
N ALA A 359 26.29 13.66 12.28
CA ALA A 359 26.15 13.35 10.86
C ALA A 359 25.66 14.59 10.11
N SER A 360 25.89 14.63 8.81
CA SER A 360 25.34 15.70 7.98
C SER A 360 24.99 15.20 6.59
N LEU A 361 23.84 15.64 6.10
CA LEU A 361 23.43 15.54 4.71
C LEU A 361 23.66 16.90 4.04
N ASP A 362 24.47 16.92 2.98
CA ASP A 362 24.61 18.10 2.15
C ASP A 362 23.31 18.43 1.41
N SER A 363 23.18 19.70 1.01
CA SER A 363 21.95 20.17 0.34
C SER A 363 21.64 19.38 -0.92
N ALA A 364 20.51 18.66 -0.90
CA ALA A 364 19.96 17.89 -2.02
C ALA A 364 18.50 18.28 -2.26
N PHE A 365 17.94 17.95 -3.42
CA PHE A 365 16.49 18.06 -3.63
C PHE A 365 15.76 16.89 -2.94
N LEU A 366 14.61 17.18 -2.33
CA LEU A 366 13.81 16.16 -1.66
C LEU A 366 13.25 15.11 -2.64
N GLY A 367 12.84 15.51 -3.83
CA GLY A 367 12.07 14.63 -4.70
C GLY A 367 10.66 14.39 -4.16
N PHE A 368 9.99 13.35 -4.67
CA PHE A 368 8.64 12.98 -4.21
C PHE A 368 8.71 12.15 -2.91
N GLU A 369 9.31 12.73 -1.86
CA GLU A 369 9.48 12.07 -0.56
C GLU A 369 9.18 13.05 0.58
N ALA A 370 8.91 12.51 1.76
CA ALA A 370 8.87 13.28 3.00
C ALA A 370 10.23 13.16 3.71
N PRO A 371 10.76 14.24 4.33
CA PRO A 371 11.95 14.14 5.16
C PRO A 371 11.85 13.05 6.22
N SER A 372 12.78 12.10 6.18
CA SER A 372 12.86 11.00 7.13
C SER A 372 14.23 10.95 7.80
N LEU A 373 14.26 10.49 9.06
CA LEU A 373 15.46 10.35 9.86
C LEU A 373 15.44 9.02 10.61
N PHE A 374 16.48 8.21 10.42
CA PHE A 374 16.68 6.97 11.17
C PHE A 374 18.08 6.96 11.76
N LEU A 375 18.15 6.61 13.04
CA LEU A 375 19.39 6.44 13.78
C LEU A 375 19.29 5.13 14.57
N ALA A 376 20.26 4.23 14.42
CA ALA A 376 20.13 2.91 15.01
C ALA A 376 21.47 2.25 15.29
N VAL A 377 21.44 1.28 16.20
CA VAL A 377 22.55 0.33 16.44
C VAL A 377 22.31 -0.91 15.58
N ARG A 378 22.99 -1.05 14.45
CA ARG A 378 22.81 -2.13 13.46
C ARG A 378 24.14 -2.60 12.90
N THR A 379 24.19 -3.85 12.48
CA THR A 379 25.29 -4.42 11.68
C THR A 379 25.05 -4.12 10.21
N ALA A 380 26.06 -3.62 9.49
CA ALA A 380 25.96 -3.32 8.06
C ALA A 380 26.43 -4.49 7.22
N HIS A 381 25.61 -4.98 6.31
CA HIS A 381 25.91 -6.04 5.36
C HIS A 381 25.79 -5.51 3.93
N GLN A 382 26.92 -5.52 3.21
CA GLN A 382 27.00 -5.08 1.83
C GLN A 382 26.80 -6.24 0.87
N ALA A 383 25.83 -6.10 -0.03
CA ALA A 383 25.61 -7.02 -1.14
C ALA A 383 25.58 -6.27 -2.48
N THR A 384 25.43 -6.98 -3.58
CA THR A 384 25.34 -6.36 -4.89
C THR A 384 24.10 -5.45 -4.98
N ASN A 385 24.33 -4.13 -5.09
CA ASN A 385 23.28 -3.11 -5.17
C ASN A 385 22.31 -3.05 -3.97
N THR A 386 22.68 -3.65 -2.84
CA THR A 386 21.84 -3.66 -1.65
C THR A 386 22.71 -3.57 -0.40
N THR A 387 22.30 -2.73 0.55
CA THR A 387 22.86 -2.71 1.91
C THR A 387 21.76 -3.07 2.88
N LEU A 388 22.01 -4.08 3.72
CA LEU A 388 21.13 -4.43 4.84
C LEU A 388 21.77 -3.95 6.13
N TYR A 389 20.94 -3.40 7.01
CA TYR A 389 21.29 -3.00 8.36
C TYR A 389 20.41 -3.80 9.32
N THR A 390 20.99 -4.79 10.01
CA THR A 390 20.28 -5.76 10.85
C THR A 390 20.61 -5.61 12.31
N ILE A 391 19.69 -6.03 13.18
CA ILE A 391 20.04 -6.34 14.57
C ILE A 391 20.90 -7.62 14.57
N PRO A 392 21.83 -7.81 15.55
CA PRO A 392 22.72 -8.96 15.54
C PRO A 392 22.03 -10.33 15.54
N GLU A 393 20.83 -10.42 16.09
CA GLU A 393 20.00 -11.60 16.12
C GLU A 393 19.57 -12.06 14.72
N ASP A 394 19.42 -11.12 13.78
CA ASP A 394 18.95 -11.35 12.42
C ASP A 394 20.09 -11.41 11.37
N ASP A 395 21.35 -11.29 11.78
CA ASP A 395 22.50 -11.40 10.88
C ASP A 395 22.51 -12.74 10.09
N SER A 396 21.94 -13.80 10.67
CA SER A 396 21.91 -15.13 10.03
C SER A 396 21.01 -15.24 8.80
N VAL A 397 20.05 -14.33 8.62
CA VAL A 397 19.08 -14.36 7.49
C VAL A 397 19.46 -13.42 6.34
N VAL A 398 20.51 -12.64 6.51
CA VAL A 398 20.97 -11.61 5.54
C VAL A 398 21.22 -12.18 4.14
N GLU A 399 21.79 -13.39 4.04
CA GLU A 399 22.09 -14.02 2.75
C GLU A 399 20.80 -14.28 1.95
N GLY A 400 19.74 -14.77 2.61
CA GLY A 400 18.43 -14.98 1.97
C GLY A 400 17.84 -13.69 1.45
N TRP A 401 17.80 -12.65 2.28
CA TRP A 401 17.28 -11.33 1.92
C TRP A 401 18.07 -10.68 0.77
N SER A 402 19.40 -10.73 0.82
CA SER A 402 20.25 -10.20 -0.24
C SER A 402 20.08 -10.94 -1.55
N SER A 403 19.95 -12.26 -1.49
CA SER A 403 19.74 -13.11 -2.67
C SER A 403 18.40 -12.84 -3.33
N ALA A 404 17.33 -12.72 -2.55
CA ALA A 404 15.99 -12.40 -3.05
C ALA A 404 15.95 -11.01 -3.72
N ALA A 405 16.51 -9.99 -3.07
CA ALA A 405 16.61 -8.65 -3.66
C ALA A 405 17.39 -8.67 -4.98
N ALA A 406 18.51 -9.37 -5.04
CA ALA A 406 19.31 -9.51 -6.26
C ALA A 406 18.59 -10.28 -7.37
N PHE A 407 17.77 -11.28 -7.00
CA PHE A 407 17.04 -12.11 -7.95
C PHE A 407 15.85 -11.39 -8.58
N VAL A 408 15.12 -10.59 -7.80
CA VAL A 408 13.94 -9.85 -8.25
C VAL A 408 14.30 -8.57 -9.03
N THR A 409 15.37 -7.88 -8.65
CA THR A 409 15.76 -6.58 -9.24
C THR A 409 15.81 -6.58 -10.78
N PRO A 410 16.43 -7.55 -11.50
CA PRO A 410 16.46 -7.54 -12.97
C PRO A 410 15.09 -7.65 -13.62
N PHE A 411 14.13 -8.30 -12.96
CA PHE A 411 12.75 -8.38 -13.42
C PHE A 411 12.08 -7.00 -13.35
N LEU A 412 12.19 -6.32 -12.22
CA LEU A 412 11.64 -4.97 -12.05
C LEU A 412 12.30 -3.98 -13.02
N GLN A 413 13.63 -4.05 -13.22
CA GLN A 413 14.33 -3.24 -14.21
C GLN A 413 13.82 -3.49 -15.64
N GLY A 414 13.45 -4.72 -15.95
CA GLY A 414 12.84 -5.08 -17.23
C GLY A 414 11.52 -4.36 -17.48
N TRP A 415 10.71 -4.16 -16.46
CA TRP A 415 9.42 -3.47 -16.54
C TRP A 415 9.51 -1.96 -16.32
N LEU A 416 10.20 -1.55 -15.26
CA LEU A 416 10.16 -0.19 -14.73
C LEU A 416 11.37 0.67 -15.15
N GLY A 417 12.36 0.07 -15.84
CA GLY A 417 13.53 0.77 -16.35
C GLY A 417 14.78 0.60 -15.49
N GLN A 418 15.81 1.37 -15.80
CA GLN A 418 17.05 1.37 -15.02
C GLN A 418 16.80 1.98 -13.64
N VAL A 419 17.55 1.54 -12.66
CA VAL A 419 17.40 1.98 -11.28
C VAL A 419 17.54 3.51 -11.18
N PRO A 420 16.57 4.23 -10.61
CA PRO A 420 16.71 5.67 -10.39
C PRO A 420 17.81 5.99 -9.37
N ARG A 421 18.14 5.06 -8.46
CA ARG A 421 19.20 5.13 -7.46
C ARG A 421 20.08 3.88 -7.51
N SER A 422 21.35 4.05 -7.23
CA SER A 422 22.37 3.01 -7.42
C SER A 422 22.29 1.87 -6.40
N GLN A 423 21.63 2.04 -5.27
CA GLN A 423 21.67 1.09 -4.16
C GLN A 423 20.36 1.07 -3.36
N LEU A 424 19.90 -0.14 -3.05
CA LEU A 424 18.81 -0.39 -2.11
C LEU A 424 19.35 -0.36 -0.68
N THR A 425 18.56 0.20 0.22
CA THR A 425 18.83 0.19 1.66
C THR A 425 17.69 -0.53 2.35
N ILE A 426 18.01 -1.56 3.13
CA ILE A 426 17.07 -2.28 3.98
C ILE A 426 17.48 -2.04 5.42
N LEU A 427 16.55 -1.53 6.23
CA LEU A 427 16.76 -1.27 7.65
C LEU A 427 15.81 -2.15 8.47
N ASP A 428 16.40 -2.94 9.34
CA ASP A 428 15.70 -3.86 10.23
C ASP A 428 15.02 -3.12 11.37
N LEU A 429 13.70 -3.35 11.52
CA LEU A 429 12.89 -2.85 12.63
C LEU A 429 13.12 -3.71 13.90
N PRO A 430 13.09 -3.07 15.08
CA PRO A 430 13.34 -3.79 16.33
C PRO A 430 12.24 -4.78 16.71
N ASP A 431 11.00 -4.54 16.29
CA ASP A 431 9.86 -5.42 16.57
C ASP A 431 9.37 -6.13 15.32
N SER A 432 9.23 -7.45 15.43
CA SER A 432 8.82 -8.33 14.32
C SER A 432 7.38 -8.12 13.84
N GLU A 433 6.55 -7.44 14.62
CA GLU A 433 5.15 -7.14 14.28
C GLU A 433 5.00 -5.72 13.70
N ASP A 434 6.06 -4.91 13.70
CA ASP A 434 6.03 -3.54 13.17
C ASP A 434 5.74 -3.52 11.67
N ALA A 435 4.92 -2.54 11.27
CA ALA A 435 4.56 -2.37 9.87
C ALA A 435 5.73 -1.84 9.06
N SER A 436 5.98 -2.45 7.91
CA SER A 436 7.02 -1.99 6.98
C SER A 436 6.75 -0.57 6.47
N PHE A 437 7.82 0.14 6.18
CA PHE A 437 7.81 1.45 5.55
C PHE A 437 8.70 1.47 4.31
N GLU A 438 8.16 1.97 3.22
CA GLU A 438 8.82 2.03 1.93
C GLU A 438 8.85 3.49 1.45
N THR A 439 10.02 3.95 1.05
CA THR A 439 10.17 5.27 0.42
C THR A 439 11.38 5.28 -0.51
N GLY A 440 11.16 5.44 -1.81
CA GLY A 440 12.22 5.31 -2.80
C GLY A 440 12.97 3.98 -2.62
N PRO A 441 14.32 3.98 -2.59
CA PRO A 441 15.11 2.76 -2.43
C PRO A 441 15.31 2.33 -0.96
N LEU A 442 14.60 2.91 0.00
CA LEU A 442 14.63 2.53 1.40
C LEU A 442 13.44 1.65 1.73
N LEU A 443 13.71 0.45 2.25
CA LEU A 443 12.77 -0.45 2.89
C LEU A 443 13.13 -0.57 4.37
N VAL A 444 12.24 -0.13 5.25
CA VAL A 444 12.34 -0.33 6.70
C VAL A 444 11.33 -1.40 7.08
N THR A 445 11.79 -2.54 7.55
CA THR A 445 10.93 -3.72 7.76
C THR A 445 11.56 -4.67 8.75
N PRO A 446 10.78 -5.48 9.50
CA PRO A 446 11.35 -6.57 10.28
C PRO A 446 12.07 -7.57 9.38
N VAL A 447 13.37 -7.75 9.57
CA VAL A 447 14.19 -8.73 8.84
C VAL A 447 14.13 -10.05 9.59
N ARG A 448 13.50 -11.06 9.02
CA ARG A 448 13.25 -12.33 9.67
C ARG A 448 13.46 -13.54 8.75
N GLN A 449 13.52 -14.73 9.35
CA GLN A 449 13.60 -15.98 8.60
C GLN A 449 12.34 -16.17 7.75
N ALA A 450 12.53 -16.31 6.44
CA ALA A 450 11.48 -16.61 5.48
C ALA A 450 12.03 -17.52 4.37
N THR A 451 11.15 -18.17 3.62
CA THR A 451 11.55 -18.92 2.44
C THR A 451 11.95 -17.98 1.31
N GLN A 452 12.72 -18.49 0.34
CA GLN A 452 13.10 -17.68 -0.83
C GLN A 452 11.89 -17.17 -1.59
N ASP A 453 10.87 -18.01 -1.81
CA ASP A 453 9.67 -17.65 -2.54
C ASP A 453 8.89 -16.52 -1.81
N GLU A 454 8.77 -16.59 -0.47
CA GLU A 454 8.15 -15.53 0.34
C GLU A 454 8.90 -14.21 0.24
N LEU A 455 10.24 -14.25 0.28
CA LEU A 455 11.07 -13.05 0.14
C LEU A 455 10.98 -12.47 -1.27
N ASP A 456 10.99 -13.31 -2.30
CA ASP A 456 10.88 -12.87 -3.68
C ASP A 456 9.56 -12.14 -3.93
N ASP A 457 8.44 -12.65 -3.37
CA ASP A 457 7.12 -12.02 -3.47
C ASP A 457 7.09 -10.67 -2.74
N VAL A 458 7.66 -10.60 -1.53
CA VAL A 458 7.79 -9.34 -0.77
C VAL A 458 8.61 -8.33 -1.56
N PHE A 459 9.76 -8.73 -2.12
CA PHE A 459 10.62 -7.83 -2.86
C PHE A 459 10.03 -7.41 -4.21
N ALA A 460 9.27 -8.27 -4.88
CA ALA A 460 8.60 -7.89 -6.13
C ALA A 460 7.60 -6.75 -5.93
N HIS A 461 6.96 -6.69 -4.76
CA HIS A 461 6.09 -5.59 -4.35
C HIS A 461 6.89 -4.40 -3.80
N ALA A 462 7.64 -4.60 -2.72
CA ALA A 462 8.27 -3.51 -1.97
C ALA A 462 9.28 -2.73 -2.82
N LEU A 463 10.11 -3.43 -3.61
CA LEU A 463 11.08 -2.75 -4.47
C LEU A 463 10.46 -1.99 -5.63
N ALA A 464 9.22 -2.33 -6.05
CA ALA A 464 8.53 -1.56 -7.10
C ALA A 464 8.36 -0.09 -6.71
N HIS A 465 8.20 0.22 -5.42
CA HIS A 465 8.12 1.58 -4.91
C HIS A 465 9.39 2.41 -5.12
N ALA A 466 10.56 1.78 -5.32
CA ALA A 466 11.79 2.48 -5.67
C ALA A 466 11.74 3.10 -7.08
N TRP A 467 10.91 2.54 -7.97
CA TRP A 467 10.72 3.04 -9.35
C TRP A 467 9.43 3.80 -9.54
N MET A 468 8.35 3.35 -8.88
CA MET A 468 7.02 3.88 -9.11
C MET A 468 6.44 4.47 -7.83
N SER A 469 6.32 5.78 -7.80
CA SER A 469 5.65 6.52 -6.73
C SER A 469 4.66 7.51 -7.33
N SER A 470 3.53 7.71 -6.68
CA SER A 470 2.47 8.59 -7.17
C SER A 470 1.65 9.14 -6.00
N PRO A 471 1.11 10.38 -6.09
CA PRO A 471 0.11 10.86 -5.15
C PRO A 471 -1.21 10.08 -5.26
N ARG A 472 -1.38 9.27 -6.31
CA ARG A 472 -2.56 8.41 -6.50
C ARG A 472 -2.24 6.98 -6.07
N ALA A 473 -2.95 6.50 -5.04
CA ALA A 473 -2.71 5.18 -4.47
C ALA A 473 -2.83 4.05 -5.50
N TRP A 474 -3.78 4.14 -6.46
CA TRP A 474 -3.94 3.13 -7.49
C TRP A 474 -2.74 3.02 -8.45
N LEU A 475 -1.99 4.12 -8.67
CA LEU A 475 -0.75 4.09 -9.44
C LEU A 475 0.42 3.58 -8.60
N SER A 476 0.56 4.04 -7.36
CA SER A 476 1.67 3.61 -6.49
C SER A 476 1.51 2.16 -6.04
N GLU A 477 0.48 1.87 -5.24
CA GLU A 477 0.20 0.54 -4.70
C GLU A 477 -0.25 -0.45 -5.78
N GLY A 478 -1.07 0.02 -6.75
CA GLY A 478 -1.57 -0.85 -7.81
C GLY A 478 -0.46 -1.39 -8.71
N VAL A 479 0.53 -0.56 -9.05
CA VAL A 479 1.71 -1.03 -9.81
C VAL A 479 2.55 -1.98 -8.99
N ALA A 480 2.77 -1.72 -7.70
CA ALA A 480 3.52 -2.61 -6.83
C ALA A 480 2.85 -4.00 -6.71
N HIS A 481 1.54 -4.05 -6.51
CA HIS A 481 0.78 -5.31 -6.51
C HIS A 481 0.77 -6.00 -7.88
N PHE A 482 0.67 -5.22 -8.96
CA PHE A 482 0.78 -5.77 -10.32
C PHE A 482 2.15 -6.40 -10.57
N MET A 483 3.24 -5.77 -10.12
CA MET A 483 4.60 -6.36 -10.20
C MET A 483 4.70 -7.67 -9.42
N GLY A 484 4.10 -7.76 -8.23
CA GLY A 484 4.02 -9.00 -7.46
C GLY A 484 3.30 -10.12 -8.22
N THR A 485 2.14 -9.83 -8.83
CA THR A 485 1.42 -10.85 -9.61
C THR A 485 2.12 -11.22 -10.92
N LEU A 486 2.81 -10.29 -11.56
CA LEU A 486 3.67 -10.58 -12.71
C LEU A 486 4.90 -11.41 -12.35
N TRP A 487 5.45 -11.20 -11.16
CA TRP A 487 6.50 -12.06 -10.62
C TRP A 487 6.00 -13.50 -10.47
N LEU A 488 4.81 -13.66 -9.87
CA LEU A 488 4.16 -14.96 -9.75
C LEU A 488 3.90 -15.62 -11.13
N GLU A 489 3.47 -14.83 -12.13
CA GLU A 489 3.34 -15.33 -13.52
C GLU A 489 4.68 -15.84 -14.07
N LYS A 490 5.76 -15.08 -13.85
CA LYS A 490 7.10 -15.46 -14.30
C LYS A 490 7.58 -16.75 -13.65
N GLN A 491 7.28 -16.97 -12.37
CA GLN A 491 7.74 -18.15 -11.62
C GLN A 491 6.86 -19.37 -11.83
N GLN A 492 5.56 -19.20 -11.86
CA GLN A 492 4.59 -20.30 -11.79
C GLN A 492 3.59 -20.33 -12.98
N GLY A 493 3.69 -19.37 -13.89
CA GLY A 493 2.85 -19.24 -15.08
C GLY A 493 1.57 -18.43 -14.86
N ARG A 494 0.98 -18.00 -16.01
CA ARG A 494 -0.18 -17.10 -16.04
C ARG A 494 -1.38 -17.64 -15.25
N ASN A 495 -1.68 -18.94 -15.36
CA ASN A 495 -2.83 -19.53 -14.67
C ASN A 495 -2.72 -19.38 -13.15
N LYS A 496 -1.51 -19.52 -12.61
CA LYS A 496 -1.29 -19.37 -11.16
C LYS A 496 -1.42 -17.92 -10.71
N ALA A 497 -0.95 -16.98 -11.50
CA ALA A 497 -1.13 -15.56 -11.23
C ALA A 497 -2.61 -15.17 -11.24
N LEU A 498 -3.37 -15.62 -12.24
CA LEU A 498 -4.81 -15.35 -12.32
C LEU A 498 -5.61 -16.03 -11.19
N GLU A 499 -5.23 -17.26 -10.78
CA GLU A 499 -5.80 -17.92 -9.60
C GLU A 499 -5.57 -17.12 -8.31
N SER A 500 -4.41 -16.50 -8.18
CA SER A 500 -4.10 -15.60 -7.05
C SER A 500 -5.02 -14.38 -7.05
N LEU A 501 -5.25 -13.77 -8.21
CA LEU A 501 -6.18 -12.65 -8.36
C LEU A 501 -7.62 -13.06 -8.02
N GLU A 502 -8.07 -14.21 -8.49
CA GLU A 502 -9.43 -14.73 -8.24
C GLU A 502 -9.70 -14.87 -6.73
N SER A 503 -8.69 -15.18 -5.92
CA SER A 503 -8.82 -15.27 -4.46
C SER A 503 -9.31 -13.96 -3.81
N SER A 504 -9.03 -12.81 -4.41
CA SER A 504 -9.42 -11.47 -3.93
C SER A 504 -10.65 -10.89 -4.64
N ARG A 505 -11.11 -11.51 -5.73
CA ARG A 505 -12.26 -11.05 -6.53
C ARG A 505 -13.55 -10.91 -5.71
N THR A 506 -13.82 -11.86 -4.81
CA THR A 506 -15.04 -11.81 -4.00
C THR A 506 -15.11 -10.55 -3.13
N ALA A 507 -13.99 -10.11 -2.56
CA ALA A 507 -13.94 -8.88 -1.79
C ALA A 507 -14.21 -7.65 -2.67
N LEU A 508 -13.68 -7.65 -3.89
CA LEU A 508 -13.94 -6.61 -4.88
C LEU A 508 -15.41 -6.61 -5.31
N ALA A 509 -15.98 -7.77 -5.64
CA ALA A 509 -17.38 -7.88 -6.04
C ALA A 509 -18.36 -7.41 -4.95
N LEU A 510 -18.01 -7.58 -3.66
CA LEU A 510 -18.81 -7.08 -2.55
C LEU A 510 -18.65 -5.56 -2.31
N ALA A 511 -17.51 -4.99 -2.70
CA ALA A 511 -17.25 -3.56 -2.55
C ALA A 511 -17.81 -2.73 -3.71
N GLU A 512 -17.96 -3.34 -4.88
CA GLU A 512 -18.46 -2.67 -6.08
C GLU A 512 -19.98 -2.47 -6.03
N PRO A 513 -20.50 -1.33 -6.54
CA PRO A 513 -21.92 -1.10 -6.59
C PRO A 513 -22.61 -2.02 -7.61
N ALA A 514 -23.83 -2.48 -7.27
CA ALA A 514 -24.66 -3.26 -8.18
C ALA A 514 -25.14 -2.44 -9.40
N SER A 515 -25.21 -1.12 -9.25
CA SER A 515 -25.56 -0.17 -10.31
C SER A 515 -24.80 1.14 -10.12
N PRO A 516 -24.45 1.88 -11.20
CA PRO A 516 -23.80 3.17 -11.08
C PRO A 516 -24.56 4.12 -10.15
N GLY A 517 -23.88 4.68 -9.17
CA GLY A 517 -24.45 5.58 -8.17
C GLY A 517 -25.20 4.91 -7.02
N GLU A 518 -25.23 3.57 -6.97
CA GLU A 518 -25.74 2.79 -5.85
C GLU A 518 -24.59 2.22 -5.04
N GLY A 519 -24.60 2.42 -3.72
CA GLY A 519 -23.61 1.83 -2.81
C GLY A 519 -22.33 2.63 -2.62
N PRO A 520 -21.34 2.06 -1.92
CA PRO A 520 -20.11 2.72 -1.49
C PRO A 520 -18.97 2.71 -2.51
N GLY A 521 -19.23 2.42 -3.77
CA GLY A 521 -18.20 2.35 -4.82
C GLY A 521 -17.42 3.64 -5.00
N GLN A 522 -16.18 3.54 -5.46
CA GLN A 522 -15.26 4.67 -5.61
C GLN A 522 -14.60 4.65 -6.99
N PRO A 523 -14.51 5.79 -7.70
CA PRO A 523 -13.63 5.90 -8.86
C PRO A 523 -12.21 5.47 -8.48
N LEU A 524 -11.60 4.59 -9.29
CA LEU A 524 -10.26 4.09 -8.99
C LEU A 524 -9.22 5.22 -8.90
N ALA A 525 -9.37 6.25 -9.74
CA ALA A 525 -8.53 7.44 -9.72
C ALA A 525 -8.46 8.17 -8.37
N GLN A 526 -9.51 8.01 -7.54
CA GLN A 526 -9.65 8.64 -6.23
C GLN A 526 -9.81 7.61 -5.10
N ALA A 527 -9.48 6.35 -5.38
CA ALA A 527 -9.71 5.26 -4.44
C ALA A 527 -8.79 5.34 -3.21
N ILE A 528 -9.40 5.10 -2.04
CA ILE A 528 -8.75 5.10 -0.73
C ILE A 528 -8.85 3.75 -0.04
N SER A 529 -9.79 2.90 -0.46
CA SER A 529 -9.93 1.55 0.08
C SER A 529 -8.92 0.60 -0.56
N PRO A 530 -8.22 -0.26 0.22
CA PRO A 530 -7.29 -1.26 -0.32
C PRO A 530 -7.90 -2.19 -1.36
N VAL A 531 -9.20 -2.49 -1.26
CA VAL A 531 -9.91 -3.31 -2.24
C VAL A 531 -9.88 -2.66 -3.64
N TYR A 532 -9.94 -1.33 -3.70
CA TYR A 532 -9.86 -0.59 -4.96
C TYR A 532 -8.41 -0.37 -5.39
N TYR A 533 -7.61 0.36 -4.59
CA TYR A 533 -6.28 0.77 -5.04
C TYR A 533 -5.26 -0.37 -5.11
N ARG A 534 -5.54 -1.53 -4.49
CA ARG A 534 -4.73 -2.76 -4.64
C ARG A 534 -5.42 -3.76 -5.57
N THR A 535 -6.56 -4.31 -5.17
CA THR A 535 -7.19 -5.41 -5.92
C THR A 535 -7.73 -4.96 -7.28
N LYS A 536 -8.60 -3.93 -7.33
CA LYS A 536 -9.14 -3.43 -8.60
C LYS A 536 -8.02 -2.88 -9.49
N ALA A 537 -7.08 -2.12 -8.92
CA ALA A 537 -5.95 -1.59 -9.67
C ALA A 537 -5.09 -2.68 -10.31
N THR A 538 -4.82 -3.78 -9.60
CA THR A 538 -4.10 -4.92 -10.16
C THR A 538 -4.83 -5.51 -11.37
N TYR A 539 -6.14 -5.74 -11.27
CA TYR A 539 -6.95 -6.18 -12.41
C TYR A 539 -6.92 -5.17 -13.57
N VAL A 540 -6.99 -3.87 -13.28
CA VAL A 540 -6.90 -2.80 -14.28
C VAL A 540 -5.56 -2.88 -15.04
N PHE A 541 -4.44 -3.10 -14.35
CA PHE A 541 -3.14 -3.26 -15.02
C PHE A 541 -3.03 -4.56 -15.81
N TRP A 542 -3.62 -5.65 -15.37
CA TRP A 542 -3.72 -6.89 -16.16
C TRP A 542 -4.53 -6.68 -17.43
N MET A 543 -5.68 -6.00 -17.34
CA MET A 543 -6.49 -5.65 -18.51
C MET A 543 -5.75 -4.68 -19.45
N LEU A 544 -5.08 -3.64 -18.92
CA LEU A 544 -4.27 -2.71 -19.72
C LEU A 544 -3.12 -3.42 -20.43
N ARG A 545 -2.48 -4.38 -19.77
CA ARG A 545 -1.45 -5.24 -20.38
C ARG A 545 -2.00 -6.00 -21.59
N ASP A 546 -3.19 -6.57 -21.46
CA ASP A 546 -3.84 -7.31 -22.55
C ASP A 546 -4.33 -6.37 -23.66
N LEU A 547 -4.74 -5.14 -23.33
CA LEU A 547 -5.21 -4.12 -24.28
C LEU A 547 -4.07 -3.44 -25.05
N ALA A 548 -3.03 -3.00 -24.35
CA ALA A 548 -1.94 -2.18 -24.91
C ALA A 548 -0.66 -3.00 -25.22
N GLY A 549 -0.50 -4.15 -24.59
CA GLY A 549 0.71 -5.00 -24.66
C GLY A 549 1.78 -4.63 -23.63
N ASP A 550 2.64 -5.62 -23.32
CA ASP A 550 3.73 -5.48 -22.33
C ASP A 550 4.66 -4.29 -22.64
N ALA A 551 5.01 -4.10 -23.88
CA ALA A 551 5.95 -3.05 -24.30
C ALA A 551 5.38 -1.65 -24.07
N ALA A 552 4.11 -1.42 -24.39
CA ALA A 552 3.45 -0.13 -24.19
C ALA A 552 3.24 0.17 -22.71
N LEU A 553 2.77 -0.81 -21.94
CA LEU A 553 2.56 -0.64 -20.50
C LEU A 553 3.88 -0.38 -19.77
N SER A 554 4.95 -1.14 -20.09
CA SER A 554 6.28 -0.90 -19.55
C SER A 554 6.84 0.48 -19.94
N ALA A 555 6.61 0.94 -21.18
CA ALA A 555 7.04 2.26 -21.62
C ALA A 555 6.31 3.38 -20.85
N ALA A 556 5.01 3.21 -20.58
CA ALA A 556 4.24 4.15 -19.79
C ALA A 556 4.75 4.23 -18.34
N PHE A 557 5.03 3.10 -17.70
CA PHE A 557 5.62 3.08 -16.36
C PHE A 557 6.96 3.80 -16.30
N ARG A 558 7.85 3.57 -17.28
CA ARG A 558 9.17 4.21 -17.35
C ARG A 558 9.12 5.70 -17.59
N ALA A 559 8.09 6.16 -18.29
CA ALA A 559 7.91 7.57 -18.63
C ALA A 559 7.19 8.36 -17.53
N TYR A 560 6.49 7.66 -16.62
CA TYR A 560 5.75 8.33 -15.55
C TYR A 560 6.69 8.92 -14.50
N SER A 561 6.48 10.19 -14.17
CA SER A 561 7.11 10.87 -13.05
C SER A 561 6.10 11.75 -12.33
N PRO A 562 5.93 11.63 -11.00
CA PRO A 562 4.97 12.44 -10.27
C PRO A 562 5.34 13.93 -10.24
N THR A 563 6.59 14.28 -10.52
CA THR A 563 7.10 15.66 -10.47
C THR A 563 7.12 16.36 -11.83
N GLU A 564 6.74 15.69 -12.91
CA GLU A 564 6.62 16.31 -14.23
C GLU A 564 5.53 17.37 -14.27
N ASP A 565 5.76 18.45 -15.00
CA ASP A 565 4.79 19.55 -15.14
C ASP A 565 3.46 19.08 -15.74
N ALA A 566 3.50 18.09 -16.64
CA ALA A 566 2.31 17.48 -17.21
C ALA A 566 1.47 16.72 -16.19
N ALA A 567 2.10 16.20 -15.12
CA ALA A 567 1.43 15.53 -14.01
C ALA A 567 0.90 16.49 -12.95
N ARG A 568 1.37 17.76 -12.94
CA ARG A 568 0.96 18.82 -12.01
C ARG A 568 -0.24 19.62 -12.48
N GLY A 569 -1.01 19.13 -13.44
CA GLY A 569 -2.20 19.81 -13.95
C GLY A 569 -3.20 20.16 -12.84
N LEU A 570 -4.05 21.14 -13.13
CA LEU A 570 -5.09 21.58 -12.20
C LEU A 570 -6.19 20.50 -12.10
N GLY A 571 -6.28 19.85 -10.95
CA GLY A 571 -7.38 18.94 -10.64
C GLY A 571 -6.95 17.61 -10.01
N SER A 572 -7.87 16.99 -9.29
CA SER A 572 -7.65 15.72 -8.56
C SER A 572 -7.24 14.54 -9.45
N ASN A 573 -7.54 14.59 -10.76
CA ASN A 573 -7.25 13.50 -11.70
C ASN A 573 -6.00 13.74 -12.55
N ALA A 574 -5.26 14.84 -12.37
CA ALA A 574 -4.14 15.22 -13.24
C ALA A 574 -3.10 14.10 -13.43
N HIS A 575 -2.76 13.36 -12.37
CA HIS A 575 -1.81 12.25 -12.43
C HIS A 575 -2.39 11.03 -13.16
N THR A 576 -3.67 10.75 -13.00
CA THR A 576 -4.38 9.71 -13.75
C THR A 576 -4.44 10.04 -15.22
N ASP A 577 -4.84 11.27 -15.57
CA ASP A 577 -4.92 11.75 -16.96
C ASP A 577 -3.53 11.77 -17.62
N TYR A 578 -2.47 12.07 -16.85
CA TYR A 578 -1.10 12.01 -17.33
C TYR A 578 -0.69 10.57 -17.67
N PHE A 579 -0.98 9.62 -16.77
CA PHE A 579 -0.68 8.20 -17.02
C PHE A 579 -1.48 7.65 -18.22
N GLU A 580 -2.76 8.03 -18.36
CA GLU A 580 -3.60 7.68 -19.52
C GLU A 580 -2.94 8.13 -20.83
N LYS A 581 -2.51 9.39 -20.89
CA LYS A 581 -1.80 9.92 -22.06
C LYS A 581 -0.51 9.17 -22.38
N LEU A 582 0.26 8.79 -21.36
CA LEU A 582 1.52 8.06 -21.54
C LEU A 582 1.28 6.67 -22.16
N ILE A 583 0.28 5.93 -21.68
CA ILE A 583 -0.01 4.60 -22.22
C ILE A 583 -0.64 4.66 -23.61
N GLU A 584 -1.49 5.64 -23.90
CA GLU A 584 -2.04 5.86 -25.25
C GLU A 584 -0.93 6.18 -26.27
N GLN A 585 0.01 7.04 -25.89
CA GLN A 585 1.17 7.36 -26.71
C GLN A 585 2.07 6.15 -26.93
N ALA A 586 2.33 5.36 -25.88
CA ALA A 586 3.15 4.17 -25.96
C ALA A 586 2.48 3.08 -26.83
N ALA A 587 1.18 2.89 -26.70
CA ALA A 587 0.41 1.96 -27.51
C ALA A 587 0.39 2.35 -28.99
N ALA A 588 0.28 3.67 -29.30
CA ALA A 588 0.36 4.18 -30.67
C ALA A 588 1.74 3.90 -31.32
N ASN A 589 2.82 4.09 -30.55
CA ASN A 589 4.19 3.90 -31.04
C ASN A 589 4.57 2.42 -31.23
N SER A 590 4.00 1.50 -30.44
CA SER A 590 4.26 0.06 -30.58
C SER A 590 3.63 -0.57 -31.82
N GLY A 591 2.55 0.00 -32.36
CA GLY A 591 1.93 -0.41 -33.61
C GLY A 591 2.74 -0.10 -34.88
N GLU A 592 3.72 0.80 -34.84
CA GLU A 592 4.56 1.15 -35.99
C GLU A 592 5.75 0.21 -36.22
N SER A 593 6.05 -0.71 -35.30
CA SER A 593 7.24 -1.58 -35.37
C SER A 593 7.03 -2.94 -36.06
N SER A 594 5.84 -3.30 -36.52
CA SER A 594 5.64 -4.56 -37.25
C SER A 594 6.05 -4.42 -38.71
N SER A 595 7.22 -4.93 -39.04
CA SER A 595 7.87 -4.88 -40.37
C SER A 595 7.22 -5.75 -41.46
N LEU A 596 5.96 -6.10 -41.36
CA LEU A 596 5.21 -6.87 -42.31
C LEU A 596 4.01 -6.08 -42.88
N GLY A 597 4.33 -5.06 -43.70
CA GLY A 597 3.38 -4.38 -44.57
C GLY A 597 2.52 -3.31 -43.90
N PRO A 598 2.12 -2.28 -44.67
CA PRO A 598 1.33 -1.18 -44.15
C PRO A 598 -0.14 -1.57 -44.08
N SER A 599 -0.57 -2.14 -42.96
CA SER A 599 -1.93 -2.02 -42.50
C SER A 599 -1.85 -1.17 -41.24
N PRO A 600 -2.29 0.09 -41.27
CA PRO A 600 -2.48 0.81 -40.02
C PRO A 600 -3.66 0.13 -39.31
N GLU A 601 -3.34 -0.73 -38.35
CA GLU A 601 -4.35 -1.11 -37.37
C GLU A 601 -4.83 0.22 -36.74
N PRO A 602 -6.15 0.46 -36.65
CA PRO A 602 -6.64 1.68 -36.04
C PRO A 602 -6.06 1.76 -34.63
N ARG A 603 -5.55 2.94 -34.26
CA ARG A 603 -5.12 3.24 -32.89
C ARG A 603 -6.16 2.67 -31.92
N ARG A 604 -5.75 1.80 -31.02
CA ARG A 604 -6.64 1.30 -29.97
C ARG A 604 -7.03 2.51 -29.11
N ASP A 605 -8.29 2.86 -29.16
CA ASP A 605 -8.88 3.87 -28.28
C ASP A 605 -9.04 3.24 -26.88
N LEU A 606 -8.32 3.73 -25.89
CA LEU A 606 -8.40 3.30 -24.51
C LEU A 606 -9.34 4.17 -23.67
N SER A 607 -9.89 5.25 -24.23
CA SER A 607 -10.72 6.20 -23.47
C SER A 607 -11.96 5.57 -22.84
N TRP A 608 -12.59 4.59 -23.52
CA TRP A 608 -13.70 3.84 -22.94
C TRP A 608 -13.29 3.05 -21.69
N PHE A 609 -12.07 2.49 -21.71
CA PHE A 609 -11.55 1.68 -20.60
C PHE A 609 -11.29 2.56 -19.37
N PHE A 610 -10.57 3.68 -19.55
CA PHE A 610 -10.34 4.64 -18.47
C PHE A 610 -11.63 5.24 -17.93
N SER A 611 -12.59 5.57 -18.83
CA SER A 611 -13.91 6.04 -18.43
C SER A 611 -14.64 5.04 -17.53
N ASP A 612 -14.62 3.75 -17.85
CA ASP A 612 -15.44 2.74 -17.17
C ASP A 612 -14.77 2.17 -15.92
N TRP A 613 -13.43 2.05 -15.93
CA TRP A 613 -12.70 1.31 -14.91
C TRP A 613 -11.89 2.19 -13.95
N VAL A 614 -11.51 3.39 -14.38
CA VAL A 614 -10.60 4.27 -13.62
C VAL A 614 -11.27 5.55 -13.17
N ASN A 615 -11.85 6.31 -14.11
CA ASN A 615 -12.38 7.66 -13.87
C ASN A 615 -13.80 7.65 -13.32
N ALA A 616 -14.57 6.59 -13.57
CA ALA A 616 -15.87 6.36 -12.98
C ALA A 616 -15.91 5.00 -12.29
N ASP A 617 -16.78 4.86 -11.31
CA ASP A 617 -17.12 3.58 -10.71
C ASP A 617 -18.41 3.05 -11.36
N LYS A 618 -18.25 2.21 -12.38
CA LYS A 618 -19.38 1.58 -13.06
C LYS A 618 -19.68 0.17 -12.55
N GLY A 619 -19.01 -0.28 -11.49
CA GLY A 619 -19.10 -1.65 -10.99
C GLY A 619 -18.35 -2.64 -11.88
N LEU A 620 -18.70 -3.91 -11.78
CA LEU A 620 -18.11 -5.00 -12.56
C LEU A 620 -19.02 -5.41 -13.72
N PRO A 621 -18.45 -6.00 -14.78
CA PRO A 621 -19.24 -6.73 -15.78
C PRO A 621 -19.83 -8.00 -15.18
N ASP A 622 -20.83 -8.53 -15.85
CA ASP A 622 -21.45 -9.83 -15.57
C ASP A 622 -21.70 -10.50 -16.92
N ILE A 623 -20.74 -11.32 -17.34
CA ILE A 623 -20.68 -11.91 -18.68
C ILE A 623 -21.37 -13.28 -18.68
N ALA A 624 -22.11 -13.56 -19.75
CA ALA A 624 -22.66 -14.88 -19.99
C ALA A 624 -22.48 -15.34 -21.44
N ILE A 625 -22.27 -16.64 -21.61
CA ILE A 625 -22.34 -17.29 -22.94
C ILE A 625 -23.82 -17.66 -23.19
N ASP A 626 -24.56 -16.79 -23.89
CA ASP A 626 -25.98 -17.00 -24.17
C ASP A 626 -26.18 -18.24 -25.05
N SER A 627 -25.43 -18.37 -26.16
CA SER A 627 -25.55 -19.46 -27.08
C SER A 627 -24.28 -19.62 -27.95
N VAL A 628 -24.06 -20.84 -28.43
CA VAL A 628 -22.95 -21.20 -29.35
C VAL A 628 -23.50 -21.96 -30.53
N PHE A 629 -23.12 -21.53 -31.73
CA PHE A 629 -23.56 -22.14 -32.98
C PHE A 629 -22.32 -22.54 -33.80
N PRO A 630 -21.86 -23.80 -33.71
CA PRO A 630 -20.82 -24.33 -34.55
C PRO A 630 -21.38 -24.70 -35.92
N SER A 631 -20.76 -24.23 -36.99
CA SER A 631 -21.12 -24.54 -38.38
C SER A 631 -19.91 -25.08 -39.12
N HIS A 632 -20.03 -26.24 -39.75
CA HIS A 632 -19.00 -26.82 -40.61
C HIS A 632 -18.84 -25.97 -41.89
N THR A 633 -17.60 -25.70 -42.28
CA THR A 633 -17.25 -25.01 -43.52
C THR A 633 -16.43 -25.90 -44.44
N GLU A 634 -15.70 -25.34 -45.40
CA GLU A 634 -14.86 -26.13 -46.30
C GLU A 634 -13.72 -26.87 -45.60
N GLY A 635 -13.49 -28.12 -45.99
CA GLY A 635 -12.43 -28.96 -45.44
C GLY A 635 -12.73 -29.38 -44.01
N ASP A 636 -11.76 -29.22 -43.12
CA ASP A 636 -11.86 -29.56 -41.71
C ASP A 636 -12.10 -28.31 -40.85
N ASN A 637 -12.60 -27.23 -41.44
CA ASN A 637 -12.80 -25.97 -40.75
C ASN A 637 -14.21 -25.79 -40.19
N TRP A 638 -14.31 -25.15 -39.04
CA TRP A 638 -15.55 -24.82 -38.36
C TRP A 638 -15.62 -23.34 -38.07
N LEU A 639 -16.74 -22.71 -38.44
CA LEU A 639 -17.06 -21.35 -38.04
C LEU A 639 -17.97 -21.42 -36.83
N VAL A 640 -17.53 -20.90 -35.71
CA VAL A 640 -18.28 -20.93 -34.44
C VAL A 640 -18.75 -19.51 -34.11
N ALA A 641 -20.06 -19.32 -34.07
CA ALA A 641 -20.65 -18.09 -33.61
C ALA A 641 -20.97 -18.20 -32.10
N VAL A 642 -20.35 -17.34 -31.28
CA VAL A 642 -20.56 -17.29 -29.85
C VAL A 642 -21.31 -16.00 -29.52
N ASN A 643 -22.51 -16.14 -28.96
CA ASN A 643 -23.29 -15.00 -28.47
C ASN A 643 -22.96 -14.77 -26.99
N LEU A 644 -22.52 -13.58 -26.68
CA LEU A 644 -22.18 -13.14 -25.34
C LEU A 644 -23.10 -11.99 -24.91
N SER A 645 -23.44 -11.96 -23.65
CA SER A 645 -24.15 -10.86 -23.01
C SER A 645 -23.37 -10.36 -21.80
N ASN A 646 -23.55 -9.10 -21.47
CA ASN A 646 -23.04 -8.45 -20.27
C ASN A 646 -24.20 -7.76 -19.58
N SER A 647 -24.59 -8.26 -18.41
CA SER A 647 -25.64 -7.66 -17.59
C SER A 647 -25.11 -6.60 -16.61
N GLY A 648 -23.78 -6.46 -16.49
CA GLY A 648 -23.11 -5.45 -15.70
C GLY A 648 -23.00 -4.08 -16.40
N TYR A 649 -22.48 -3.10 -15.68
CA TYR A 649 -22.42 -1.70 -16.13
C TYR A 649 -21.04 -1.27 -16.63
N ALA A 650 -20.00 -2.07 -16.42
CA ALA A 650 -18.69 -1.85 -17.02
C ALA A 650 -18.56 -2.65 -18.33
N ALA A 651 -18.07 -2.02 -19.39
CA ALA A 651 -17.68 -2.74 -20.59
C ALA A 651 -16.38 -3.53 -20.34
N ALA A 652 -16.21 -4.67 -21.03
CA ALA A 652 -15.05 -5.50 -20.86
C ALA A 652 -14.55 -6.06 -22.19
N GLU A 653 -13.23 -6.08 -22.38
CA GLU A 653 -12.60 -6.85 -23.47
C GLU A 653 -12.10 -8.17 -22.90
N ILE A 654 -12.72 -9.27 -23.31
CA ILE A 654 -12.43 -10.61 -22.82
C ILE A 654 -11.86 -11.51 -23.91
N PRO A 655 -11.00 -12.47 -23.56
CA PRO A 655 -10.64 -13.57 -24.48
C PRO A 655 -11.80 -14.55 -24.61
N VAL A 656 -12.10 -14.95 -25.85
CA VAL A 656 -13.02 -16.03 -26.17
C VAL A 656 -12.21 -17.13 -26.84
N THR A 657 -12.09 -18.26 -26.16
CA THR A 657 -11.32 -19.41 -26.60
C THR A 657 -12.23 -20.52 -27.01
N ILE A 658 -12.05 -21.04 -28.24
CA ILE A 658 -12.70 -22.23 -28.72
C ILE A 658 -11.65 -23.32 -28.82
N SER A 659 -11.94 -24.49 -28.29
CA SER A 659 -11.00 -25.60 -28.27
C SER A 659 -11.60 -26.93 -28.65
N ASN A 660 -10.71 -27.81 -29.08
CA ASN A 660 -10.91 -29.25 -29.20
C ASN A 660 -9.62 -29.94 -28.68
N PRO A 661 -9.56 -31.28 -28.61
CA PRO A 661 -8.39 -31.99 -28.11
C PRO A 661 -7.06 -31.73 -28.86
N GLN A 662 -7.11 -31.18 -30.08
CA GLN A 662 -5.95 -30.99 -30.95
C GLN A 662 -5.53 -29.50 -31.05
N THR A 663 -6.51 -28.57 -31.01
CA THR A 663 -6.27 -27.15 -31.28
C THR A 663 -7.13 -26.26 -30.39
N SER A 664 -6.63 -25.05 -30.13
CA SER A 664 -7.42 -23.96 -29.57
C SER A 664 -7.20 -22.68 -30.36
N VAL A 665 -8.23 -21.85 -30.43
CA VAL A 665 -8.18 -20.51 -31.05
C VAL A 665 -8.81 -19.53 -30.10
N THR A 666 -8.07 -18.46 -29.79
CA THR A 666 -8.53 -17.38 -28.91
C THR A 666 -8.66 -16.09 -29.72
N GLN A 667 -9.76 -15.39 -29.57
CA GLN A 667 -9.95 -14.02 -30.05
C GLN A 667 -10.47 -13.14 -28.93
N ARG A 668 -10.04 -11.90 -28.90
CA ARG A 668 -10.54 -10.92 -27.93
C ARG A 668 -11.75 -10.20 -28.48
N VAL A 669 -12.72 -9.93 -27.60
CA VAL A 669 -13.97 -9.26 -27.97
C VAL A 669 -14.39 -8.29 -26.89
N ILE A 670 -14.80 -7.08 -27.30
CA ILE A 670 -15.38 -6.10 -26.39
C ILE A 670 -16.87 -6.43 -26.23
N VAL A 671 -17.29 -6.73 -25.00
CA VAL A 671 -18.69 -6.92 -24.63
C VAL A 671 -19.15 -5.61 -23.95
N PRO A 672 -20.03 -4.83 -24.61
CA PRO A 672 -20.43 -3.54 -24.09
C PRO A 672 -21.25 -3.71 -22.79
N ALA A 673 -21.20 -2.69 -21.93
CA ALA A 673 -22.05 -2.63 -20.74
C ALA A 673 -23.52 -2.77 -21.10
N ARG A 674 -24.28 -3.58 -20.34
CA ARG A 674 -25.71 -3.85 -20.57
C ARG A 674 -26.05 -4.29 -21.99
N GLY A 675 -25.09 -4.93 -22.65
CA GLY A 675 -25.15 -5.21 -24.08
C GLY A 675 -24.92 -6.68 -24.46
N LYS A 676 -24.98 -6.91 -25.77
CA LYS A 676 -24.76 -8.23 -26.36
C LYS A 676 -23.85 -8.11 -27.58
N VAL A 677 -23.05 -9.15 -27.83
CA VAL A 677 -22.19 -9.25 -29.00
C VAL A 677 -22.16 -10.68 -29.50
N THR A 678 -22.00 -10.83 -30.83
CA THR A 678 -21.75 -12.13 -31.46
C THR A 678 -20.35 -12.15 -32.01
N GLN A 679 -19.50 -13.02 -31.48
CA GLN A 679 -18.16 -13.27 -31.99
C GLN A 679 -18.16 -14.51 -32.91
N ARG A 680 -17.53 -14.38 -34.07
CA ARG A 680 -17.36 -15.48 -35.01
C ARG A 680 -15.89 -15.88 -35.11
N ILE A 681 -15.59 -17.12 -34.76
CA ILE A 681 -14.22 -17.65 -34.71
C ILE A 681 -14.11 -18.84 -35.63
N LEU A 682 -13.12 -18.84 -36.53
CA LEU A 682 -12.80 -19.95 -37.40
C LEU A 682 -11.74 -20.81 -36.71
N MET A 683 -11.99 -22.12 -36.60
CA MET A 683 -11.04 -23.09 -36.10
C MET A 683 -10.97 -24.36 -36.96
N ARG A 684 -9.85 -25.07 -36.84
CA ARG A 684 -9.68 -26.36 -37.47
C ARG A 684 -10.19 -27.49 -36.57
N GLY A 685 -10.94 -28.42 -37.13
CA GLY A 685 -11.56 -29.52 -36.39
C GLY A 685 -12.82 -29.11 -35.66
N ARG A 686 -13.63 -30.09 -35.27
CA ARG A 686 -14.89 -29.87 -34.58
C ARG A 686 -14.63 -29.27 -33.17
N PRO A 687 -15.27 -28.16 -32.81
CA PRO A 687 -15.16 -27.60 -31.47
C PRO A 687 -15.84 -28.48 -30.42
N THR A 688 -15.24 -28.61 -29.24
CA THR A 688 -15.79 -29.33 -28.09
C THR A 688 -16.07 -28.45 -26.89
N GLN A 689 -15.44 -27.26 -26.84
CA GLN A 689 -15.56 -26.35 -25.73
C GLN A 689 -15.44 -24.92 -26.19
N VAL A 690 -16.17 -24.03 -25.51
CA VAL A 690 -16.01 -22.58 -25.60
C VAL A 690 -15.78 -22.07 -24.19
N GLN A 691 -14.78 -21.21 -24.03
CA GLN A 691 -14.50 -20.47 -22.80
C GLN A 691 -14.55 -18.98 -23.10
N ALA A 692 -15.27 -18.22 -22.26
CA ALA A 692 -15.26 -16.76 -22.29
C ALA A 692 -14.65 -16.26 -20.98
N ASN A 693 -13.77 -15.27 -21.06
CA ASN A 693 -12.90 -14.77 -20.03
C ASN A 693 -11.92 -15.85 -19.50
N ASP A 694 -10.74 -15.43 -19.07
CA ASP A 694 -9.70 -16.32 -18.52
C ASP A 694 -9.37 -16.00 -17.05
N GLY A 695 -10.14 -15.10 -16.42
CA GLY A 695 -9.90 -14.58 -15.09
C GLY A 695 -9.19 -13.23 -15.08
N THR A 696 -8.79 -12.69 -16.24
CA THR A 696 -8.16 -11.36 -16.32
C THR A 696 -9.13 -10.23 -16.02
N VAL A 697 -10.39 -10.38 -16.42
CA VAL A 697 -11.45 -9.41 -16.13
C VAL A 697 -12.23 -9.89 -14.91
N PRO A 698 -12.27 -9.12 -13.82
CA PRO A 698 -13.07 -9.47 -12.65
C PRO A 698 -14.55 -9.28 -12.94
N GLU A 699 -15.36 -10.22 -12.51
CA GLU A 699 -16.81 -10.21 -12.67
C GLU A 699 -17.53 -10.36 -11.34
N THR A 700 -18.82 -10.06 -11.30
CA THR A 700 -19.63 -10.11 -10.08
C THR A 700 -19.67 -11.52 -9.48
N GLU A 701 -19.95 -12.54 -10.28
CA GLU A 701 -20.13 -13.93 -9.79
C GLU A 701 -18.93 -14.83 -10.12
N ALA A 702 -18.58 -14.95 -11.38
CA ALA A 702 -17.50 -15.84 -11.83
C ALA A 702 -16.75 -15.22 -13.00
N SER A 703 -15.41 -15.27 -12.96
CA SER A 703 -14.57 -14.68 -14.01
C SER A 703 -14.18 -15.66 -15.13
N ILE A 704 -14.71 -16.86 -15.14
CA ILE A 704 -14.45 -17.86 -16.18
C ILE A 704 -15.76 -18.58 -16.52
N HIS A 705 -16.19 -18.47 -17.78
CA HIS A 705 -17.39 -19.12 -18.27
C HIS A 705 -17.03 -20.20 -19.28
N VAL A 706 -17.40 -21.44 -18.99
CA VAL A 706 -17.09 -22.60 -19.84
C VAL A 706 -18.38 -23.25 -20.30
N ARG A 707 -18.48 -23.49 -21.62
CA ARG A 707 -19.58 -24.23 -22.21
C ARG A 707 -19.05 -25.40 -23.07
N THR A 708 -19.37 -26.61 -22.63
CA THR A 708 -19.09 -27.83 -23.42
C THR A 708 -20.10 -27.94 -24.55
N LEU A 709 -19.60 -28.29 -25.72
CA LEU A 709 -20.41 -28.54 -26.91
C LEU A 709 -20.59 -30.05 -27.05
N ASP A 710 -21.77 -30.56 -26.66
CA ASP A 710 -22.09 -31.96 -26.75
C ASP A 710 -22.10 -32.43 -28.23
N ASP A 711 -21.83 -33.71 -28.43
CA ASP A 711 -22.06 -34.38 -29.71
C ASP A 711 -23.58 -34.43 -30.01
N ALA A 712 -24.14 -33.31 -30.43
CA ALA A 712 -25.50 -33.30 -30.95
C ALA A 712 -25.55 -34.03 -32.29
N GLY A 713 -25.39 -35.34 -32.22
CA GLY A 713 -25.76 -36.33 -33.23
C GLY A 713 -27.03 -37.03 -32.78
N GLY A 714 -28.09 -36.29 -32.61
CA GLY A 714 -29.40 -36.83 -32.25
C GLY A 714 -30.47 -35.79 -32.55
N ASP A 715 -31.08 -35.93 -33.69
CA ASP A 715 -32.30 -35.26 -34.12
C ASP A 715 -33.38 -35.39 -33.03
N SER A 716 -33.47 -34.40 -32.12
CA SER A 716 -34.61 -34.28 -31.24
C SER A 716 -35.71 -33.53 -31.99
N SER A 717 -36.45 -34.30 -32.79
CA SER A 717 -37.80 -33.91 -33.22
C SER A 717 -38.59 -33.48 -31.98
N PRO A 718 -39.33 -32.37 -31.99
CA PRO A 718 -40.14 -31.95 -30.85
C PRO A 718 -41.19 -33.01 -30.58
N SER A 719 -41.22 -33.51 -29.34
CA SER A 719 -42.29 -34.38 -28.87
C SER A 719 -43.64 -33.68 -29.07
N PRO A 720 -44.64 -34.37 -29.63
CA PRO A 720 -45.97 -33.79 -29.78
C PRO A 720 -46.58 -33.49 -28.39
N PRO A 721 -47.41 -32.45 -28.25
CA PRO A 721 -48.03 -32.11 -27.01
C PRO A 721 -48.94 -33.23 -26.50
N PRO A 722 -49.05 -33.42 -25.17
CA PRO A 722 -49.93 -34.46 -24.60
C PRO A 722 -51.39 -34.20 -24.96
N THR A 723 -51.99 -35.17 -25.61
CA THR A 723 -53.43 -35.22 -25.93
C THR A 723 -54.21 -35.26 -24.59
N VAL A 724 -54.94 -34.22 -24.28
CA VAL A 724 -55.94 -34.23 -23.22
C VAL A 724 -57.07 -35.15 -23.67
N ARG A 725 -57.22 -36.30 -23.03
CA ARG A 725 -58.46 -37.10 -23.12
C ARG A 725 -59.54 -36.46 -22.22
N GLN A 726 -60.65 -36.18 -22.85
CA GLN A 726 -61.92 -35.82 -22.17
C GLN A 726 -62.38 -36.93 -21.23
#